data_38d65cde8242a550710a21debb624acf
#
_entry.id   38d65cde8242a550710a21debb624acf
#
_cell.length_a   1.000
_cell.length_b   1.000
_cell.length_c   1.000
_cell.angle_alpha   90.00
_cell.angle_beta   90.00
_cell.angle_gamma   90.00
#
_symmetry.space_group_name_H-M   'P 1'
#
loop_
_entity.id
_entity.type
_entity.pdbx_description
1 polymer ?
#
loop_
_entity_poly.entity_id
_entity_poly.type
_entity_poly.pdbx_seq_one_letter_code
_entity_poly.pdbx_strand_id
1 'polypeptide(L)'
;MRIGLLSPLALALLAVIPLAAQASSDDSCYPDWRVSRDSLEPCSNQPFLSPGNDSRVNLRLLLADKKAAPLTPNALGEDDLAQGFGPVPFPVYRLMPIPAASDEPDNQADDSRTAELDTLLQPLGIKREEYKTAGEAFLNGEGSRCRSNNDDSATAFISQVIKADMPPAERDVLVKARLQLLTTCDWDGQVVDAQLTPSANAQLFRTYLQAAADFYSGRFGDAERGFAAAATSDAPWLKETALYMTARTSLNQAQAQAFDEYGMPQREKVDKPALNHAEQGFLAYLKTYPQGDYVASARGLLRRVHWLANDDARLAEDFTWQLTEATDAQRNVSVDELVEEADLKLLMAGNTSTNSPMLQVVSDLMAMRAHTPPLLSRADLDKQKSTFANEPALFDYLQAAYALYVEHQPDTALKHLPADVPSTLDYFAFSQQTLRALALEAKQDWAGAQALWLQLLPLARQPLQRDQLELALAMNYERSGQLAKVFAADSPISAKQVRYILLRNVAGPDLLRQQIANASDPTERQSAQFVLLYKDLLHRQFATFADDLKQASLSEDKLGTSLGYTYTSGQTLKLFQWNGDKAESGYACPGIAQTAATLQEDAKNPHALNCFGEFILRNGLDGMPLEQPRAAGSLGSTASDFKGETFSRLDGYKQVIANAKAPKTDKAYALFRAINCYAPAGYNSCGGEDVAPAVRKGWFRQLKSGYADTQWGKSLQYYW
;
A
#
# COMPACT_ATOMS: atom_id res chain seq x y z
N MET A 1 -1.64 37.85 -52.15
CA MET A 1 -1.14 37.01 -51.06
C MET A 1 -2.09 37.21 -49.86
N ARG A 2 -3.02 36.28 -49.66
CA ARG A 2 -4.06 36.41 -48.55
C ARG A 2 -3.59 35.53 -47.40
N ILE A 3 -3.30 36.13 -46.26
CA ILE A 3 -3.02 35.49 -44.99
C ILE A 3 -4.37 35.17 -44.35
N GLY A 4 -4.72 33.88 -44.27
CA GLY A 4 -5.92 33.43 -43.60
C GLY A 4 -5.75 33.47 -42.09
N LEU A 5 -6.67 34.21 -41.42
CA LEU A 5 -6.83 34.20 -39.97
C LEU A 5 -7.35 32.83 -39.53
N LEU A 6 -6.57 32.12 -38.74
CA LEU A 6 -7.02 30.94 -38.03
C LEU A 6 -7.99 31.34 -36.92
N SER A 7 -9.13 30.66 -36.90
CA SER A 7 -10.26 30.87 -35.99
C SER A 7 -9.87 30.67 -34.51
N PRO A 8 -10.39 31.48 -33.56
CA PRO A 8 -10.12 31.31 -32.13
C PRO A 8 -10.70 30.04 -31.50
N LEU A 9 -11.41 29.21 -32.26
CA LEU A 9 -11.88 27.88 -31.79
C LEU A 9 -10.80 26.81 -31.74
N ALA A 10 -9.66 27.00 -32.38
CA ALA A 10 -8.58 26.02 -32.40
C ALA A 10 -7.64 26.12 -31.18
N LEU A 11 -7.69 27.24 -30.42
CA LEU A 11 -6.90 27.46 -29.20
C LEU A 11 -7.61 27.01 -27.92
N ALA A 12 -8.90 26.74 -27.95
CA ALA A 12 -9.68 26.32 -26.78
C ALA A 12 -9.63 24.78 -26.56
N LEU A 13 -9.10 24.00 -27.51
CA LEU A 13 -9.01 22.55 -27.44
C LEU A 13 -7.68 22.02 -26.85
N LEU A 14 -6.76 22.88 -26.47
CA LEU A 14 -5.47 22.51 -25.87
C LEU A 14 -5.36 22.76 -24.36
N ALA A 15 -6.45 23.15 -23.69
CA ALA A 15 -6.47 23.44 -22.25
C ALA A 15 -7.36 22.49 -21.44
N VAL A 16 -7.84 21.41 -22.03
CA VAL A 16 -8.42 20.28 -21.27
C VAL A 16 -7.39 19.16 -21.34
N ILE A 17 -6.33 19.30 -20.54
CA ILE A 17 -5.61 18.11 -20.08
C ILE A 17 -6.64 17.39 -19.21
N PRO A 18 -7.15 16.21 -19.56
CA PRO A 18 -7.85 15.42 -18.59
C PRO A 18 -6.83 15.19 -17.48
N LEU A 19 -7.12 15.66 -16.26
CA LEU A 19 -6.62 15.02 -15.08
C LEU A 19 -6.89 13.55 -15.33
N ALA A 20 -5.83 12.80 -15.61
CA ALA A 20 -5.91 11.36 -15.75
C ALA A 20 -6.61 10.91 -14.48
N ALA A 21 -7.86 10.47 -14.62
CA ALA A 21 -8.47 9.61 -13.63
C ALA A 21 -7.49 8.45 -13.51
N GLN A 22 -6.72 8.41 -12.44
CA GLN A 22 -5.96 7.24 -12.05
C GLN A 22 -6.99 6.20 -11.58
N ALA A 23 -7.72 5.68 -12.54
CA ALA A 23 -8.60 4.55 -12.39
C ALA A 23 -7.80 3.30 -12.75
N SER A 24 -6.73 3.04 -12.03
CA SER A 24 -6.13 1.72 -12.00
C SER A 24 -5.46 1.54 -10.65
N SER A 25 -5.75 0.46 -10.04
CA SER A 25 -5.26 -0.23 -8.88
C SER A 25 -3.74 -0.19 -8.58
N ASP A 26 -3.02 0.80 -9.04
CA ASP A 26 -1.57 0.94 -8.86
C ASP A 26 -1.19 1.82 -7.67
N ASP A 27 -2.14 2.12 -6.78
CA ASP A 27 -1.87 2.72 -5.47
C ASP A 27 -1.27 1.72 -4.46
N SER A 28 -0.71 0.63 -4.95
CA SER A 28 0.04 -0.31 -4.14
C SER A 28 1.37 0.32 -3.73
N CYS A 29 1.52 0.53 -2.43
CA CYS A 29 2.78 0.96 -1.84
C CYS A 29 3.80 -0.19 -1.89
N TYR A 30 4.91 0.03 -2.57
CA TYR A 30 6.02 -0.91 -2.65
C TYR A 30 7.18 -0.40 -1.79
N PRO A 31 7.23 -0.75 -0.50
CA PRO A 31 8.30 -0.29 0.37
C PRO A 31 9.62 -0.90 -0.06
N ASP A 32 10.62 -0.04 -0.18
CA ASP A 32 11.99 -0.43 -0.50
C ASP A 32 12.82 -0.62 0.78
N TRP A 33 13.95 -1.30 0.66
CA TRP A 33 14.97 -1.47 1.69
C TRP A 33 15.73 -0.16 1.88
N ARG A 34 15.04 0.85 2.44
CA ARG A 34 15.57 2.21 2.54
C ARG A 34 15.17 2.86 3.87
N VAL A 35 16.16 3.46 4.54
CA VAL A 35 15.97 4.46 5.60
C VAL A 35 16.77 5.68 5.21
N SER A 36 16.12 6.76 4.80
CA SER A 36 16.82 7.92 4.26
C SER A 36 15.98 9.18 4.41
N ARG A 37 16.68 10.32 4.58
CA ARG A 37 16.08 11.65 4.53
C ARG A 37 15.50 12.01 3.16
N ASP A 38 15.99 11.38 2.10
CA ASP A 38 15.58 11.71 0.73
C ASP A 38 14.36 10.89 0.27
N SER A 39 13.83 10.03 1.16
CA SER A 39 12.67 9.19 0.88
C SER A 39 11.37 9.96 1.18
N LEU A 40 11.05 10.93 0.33
CA LEU A 40 9.80 11.70 0.40
C LEU A 40 8.70 11.12 -0.50
N GLU A 41 8.98 10.02 -1.17
CA GLU A 41 7.95 9.33 -1.96
C GLU A 41 6.88 8.76 -1.03
N PRO A 42 5.59 8.90 -1.37
CA PRO A 42 4.52 8.28 -0.61
C PRO A 42 4.76 6.77 -0.49
N CYS A 43 4.39 6.19 0.67
CA CYS A 43 4.47 4.76 0.93
C CYS A 43 5.85 4.20 1.32
N SER A 44 6.73 4.98 1.94
CA SER A 44 7.91 4.39 2.59
C SER A 44 7.55 3.49 3.78
N ASN A 45 6.40 3.75 4.42
CA ASN A 45 5.75 2.93 5.46
C ASN A 45 6.70 2.50 6.59
N GLN A 46 7.55 3.40 7.02
CA GLN A 46 8.52 3.19 8.08
C GLN A 46 7.85 3.16 9.46
N PRO A 47 8.40 2.43 10.46
CA PRO A 47 7.86 2.39 11.82
C PRO A 47 8.23 3.62 12.66
N PHE A 48 8.37 4.76 12.04
CA PHE A 48 8.59 6.07 12.65
C PHE A 48 7.88 7.16 11.83
N LEU A 49 7.54 8.27 12.42
CA LEU A 49 6.87 9.39 11.75
C LEU A 49 7.75 9.94 10.63
N SER A 50 7.22 9.97 9.42
CA SER A 50 7.97 10.37 8.23
C SER A 50 7.08 11.03 7.18
N PRO A 51 7.59 12.04 6.45
CA PRO A 51 6.92 12.57 5.27
C PRO A 51 6.68 11.51 4.17
N GLY A 52 7.53 10.49 4.10
CA GLY A 52 7.40 9.40 3.13
C GLY A 52 6.37 8.34 3.49
N ASN A 53 5.84 8.33 4.71
CA ASN A 53 4.79 7.40 5.09
C ASN A 53 3.43 7.81 4.51
N ASP A 54 2.57 6.82 4.28
CA ASP A 54 1.15 7.06 4.16
C ASP A 54 0.62 7.74 5.45
N SER A 55 -0.34 8.66 5.31
CA SER A 55 -0.97 9.37 6.44
C SER A 55 -1.53 8.41 7.49
N ARG A 56 -2.13 7.31 7.04
CA ARG A 56 -2.69 6.26 7.91
C ARG A 56 -1.61 5.56 8.72
N VAL A 57 -0.40 5.36 8.16
CA VAL A 57 0.74 4.82 8.88
C VAL A 57 1.18 5.78 9.99
N ASN A 58 1.40 7.06 9.66
CA ASN A 58 1.77 8.06 10.66
C ASN A 58 0.71 8.17 11.78
N LEU A 59 -0.58 8.16 11.43
CA LEU A 59 -1.67 8.22 12.39
C LEU A 59 -1.70 6.98 13.30
N ARG A 60 -1.52 5.78 12.75
CA ARG A 60 -1.51 4.53 13.53
C ARG A 60 -0.33 4.44 14.50
N LEU A 61 0.84 4.97 14.15
CA LEU A 61 1.97 5.06 15.07
C LEU A 61 1.63 5.89 16.32
N LEU A 62 1.00 7.04 16.12
CA LEU A 62 0.56 7.91 17.22
C LEU A 62 -0.56 7.29 18.07
N LEU A 63 -1.50 6.58 17.43
CA LEU A 63 -2.57 5.88 18.13
C LEU A 63 -2.05 4.69 18.95
N ALA A 64 -1.02 3.99 18.46
CA ALA A 64 -0.37 2.92 19.19
C ALA A 64 0.28 3.43 20.49
N ASP A 65 0.95 4.57 20.46
CA ASP A 65 1.55 5.19 21.64
C ASP A 65 0.50 5.65 22.66
N LYS A 66 -0.65 6.13 22.18
CA LYS A 66 -1.81 6.47 23.02
C LYS A 66 -2.59 5.22 23.49
N LYS A 67 -2.20 4.01 23.07
CA LYS A 67 -2.89 2.74 23.34
C LYS A 67 -4.35 2.72 22.85
N ALA A 68 -4.65 3.57 21.87
CA ALA A 68 -5.97 3.67 21.27
C ALA A 68 -6.21 2.57 20.21
N ALA A 69 -5.15 2.16 19.52
CA ALA A 69 -5.17 1.01 18.62
C ALA A 69 -3.81 0.28 18.66
N PRO A 70 -3.81 -1.06 18.77
CA PRO A 70 -2.56 -1.81 18.67
C PRO A 70 -2.02 -1.74 17.25
N LEU A 71 -0.70 -1.63 17.10
CA LEU A 71 -0.03 -1.80 15.83
C LEU A 71 0.29 -3.28 15.64
N THR A 72 -0.41 -3.93 14.72
CA THR A 72 -0.17 -5.34 14.39
C THR A 72 0.43 -5.41 12.98
N PRO A 73 1.77 -5.52 12.85
CA PRO A 73 2.40 -5.64 11.55
C PRO A 73 2.15 -7.03 10.97
N ASN A 74 1.96 -7.10 9.65
CA ASN A 74 2.01 -8.35 8.95
C ASN A 74 3.46 -8.70 8.60
N ALA A 75 3.86 -9.93 8.85
CA ALA A 75 5.11 -10.44 8.33
C ALA A 75 5.07 -10.45 6.80
N LEU A 76 6.20 -10.07 6.17
CA LEU A 76 6.34 -10.24 4.72
C LEU A 76 6.34 -11.73 4.37
N GLY A 77 5.51 -12.09 3.40
CA GLY A 77 5.49 -13.44 2.84
C GLY A 77 6.68 -13.71 1.92
N GLU A 78 6.86 -14.97 1.50
CA GLU A 78 7.90 -15.32 0.53
C GLU A 78 7.72 -14.58 -0.79
N ASP A 79 6.49 -14.37 -1.23
CA ASP A 79 6.17 -13.64 -2.46
C ASP A 79 6.52 -12.15 -2.34
N ASP A 80 6.27 -11.52 -1.20
CA ASP A 80 6.65 -10.13 -0.94
C ASP A 80 8.17 -9.96 -0.97
N LEU A 81 8.88 -10.87 -0.31
CA LEU A 81 10.35 -10.90 -0.30
C LEU A 81 10.93 -11.17 -1.68
N ALA A 82 10.28 -12.05 -2.46
CA ALA A 82 10.65 -12.33 -3.84
C ALA A 82 10.46 -11.09 -4.73
N GLN A 83 9.42 -10.29 -4.49
CA GLN A 83 9.20 -9.02 -5.18
C GLN A 83 10.17 -7.91 -4.72
N GLY A 84 10.94 -8.16 -3.67
CA GLY A 84 11.95 -7.24 -3.18
C GLY A 84 11.46 -6.25 -2.14
N PHE A 85 10.28 -6.46 -1.55
CA PHE A 85 9.74 -5.56 -0.54
C PHE A 85 10.61 -5.55 0.73
N GLY A 86 10.75 -4.36 1.30
CA GLY A 86 11.43 -4.13 2.58
C GLY A 86 10.51 -4.25 3.78
N PRO A 87 11.04 -4.03 5.01
CA PRO A 87 10.25 -4.05 6.22
C PRO A 87 9.22 -2.92 6.21
N VAL A 88 7.95 -3.29 6.46
CA VAL A 88 6.82 -2.37 6.51
C VAL A 88 5.96 -2.65 7.73
N PRO A 89 5.42 -1.61 8.39
CA PRO A 89 4.55 -1.80 9.55
C PRO A 89 3.17 -2.35 9.15
N PHE A 90 2.74 -2.19 7.90
CA PHE A 90 1.41 -2.57 7.44
C PHE A 90 1.47 -3.33 6.11
N PRO A 91 0.47 -4.16 5.82
CA PRO A 91 0.37 -4.83 4.51
C PRO A 91 0.32 -3.79 3.41
N VAL A 92 1.22 -3.90 2.47
CA VAL A 92 1.44 -2.94 1.37
C VAL A 92 0.18 -2.73 0.53
N TYR A 93 -0.56 -3.78 0.26
CA TYR A 93 -1.72 -3.79 -0.63
C TYR A 93 -3.06 -3.63 0.09
N ARG A 94 -3.08 -3.40 1.42
CA ARG A 94 -4.31 -3.22 2.21
C ARG A 94 -4.37 -1.89 2.92
N LEU A 95 -3.61 -0.91 2.46
CA LEU A 95 -3.78 0.47 2.90
C LEU A 95 -5.03 1.11 2.28
N MET A 96 -5.49 0.58 1.14
CA MET A 96 -6.82 0.87 0.62
C MET A 96 -7.79 -0.16 1.20
N PRO A 97 -8.97 0.25 1.68
CA PRO A 97 -10.07 -0.66 1.81
C PRO A 97 -10.49 -1.06 0.38
N ILE A 98 -9.80 -2.01 -0.21
CA ILE A 98 -10.47 -2.85 -1.17
C ILE A 98 -11.54 -3.50 -0.28
N PRO A 99 -12.85 -3.23 -0.50
CA PRO A 99 -13.86 -4.10 0.06
C PRO A 99 -13.31 -5.46 -0.30
N ALA A 100 -12.96 -6.27 0.69
CA ALA A 100 -12.60 -7.63 0.39
C ALA A 100 -13.74 -8.06 -0.53
N ALA A 101 -13.41 -8.35 -1.78
CA ALA A 101 -14.17 -9.30 -2.52
C ALA A 101 -13.94 -10.62 -1.77
N SER A 102 -14.44 -10.67 -0.55
CA SER A 102 -14.92 -11.87 0.04
C SER A 102 -16.12 -12.20 -0.84
N ASP A 103 -15.90 -13.04 -1.82
CA ASP A 103 -16.95 -13.70 -2.55
C ASP A 103 -17.84 -14.53 -1.60
N GLU A 104 -17.60 -14.43 -0.31
CA GLU A 104 -18.48 -14.87 0.74
C GLU A 104 -18.87 -13.65 1.58
N PRO A 105 -20.15 -13.20 1.53
CA PRO A 105 -20.70 -12.32 2.53
C PRO A 105 -20.38 -12.94 3.90
N ASP A 106 -20.09 -12.11 4.90
CA ASP A 106 -19.94 -12.56 6.28
C ASP A 106 -21.28 -13.13 6.76
N ASN A 107 -21.55 -14.36 6.29
CA ASN A 107 -22.81 -15.07 6.52
C ASN A 107 -23.07 -15.32 7.99
N GLN A 108 -22.03 -15.26 8.87
CA GLN A 108 -22.21 -15.55 10.28
C GLN A 108 -22.88 -14.41 11.05
N ALA A 109 -22.57 -13.15 10.73
CA ALA A 109 -23.20 -12.01 11.37
C ALA A 109 -24.64 -11.82 10.82
N ASP A 110 -24.83 -12.07 9.54
CA ASP A 110 -26.15 -11.99 8.89
C ASP A 110 -27.06 -13.13 9.35
N ASP A 111 -26.52 -14.35 9.49
CA ASP A 111 -27.26 -15.52 10.00
C ASP A 111 -27.76 -15.32 11.44
N SER A 112 -26.99 -14.67 12.32
CA SER A 112 -27.39 -14.43 13.71
C SER A 112 -28.54 -13.41 13.81
N ARG A 113 -28.51 -12.35 13.04
CA ARG A 113 -29.52 -11.29 12.99
C ARG A 113 -30.82 -11.78 12.37
N THR A 114 -30.69 -12.54 11.30
CA THR A 114 -31.80 -13.24 10.65
C THR A 114 -32.49 -14.19 11.63
N ALA A 115 -31.76 -14.96 12.42
CA ALA A 115 -32.28 -15.87 13.42
C ALA A 115 -33.03 -15.17 14.56
N GLU A 116 -32.60 -13.94 14.95
CA GLU A 116 -33.30 -13.15 15.97
C GLU A 116 -34.67 -12.69 15.49
N LEU A 117 -34.74 -12.18 14.24
CA LEU A 117 -36.01 -11.77 13.63
C LEU A 117 -36.96 -12.97 13.49
N ASP A 118 -36.49 -14.10 13.00
CA ASP A 118 -37.28 -15.33 12.86
C ASP A 118 -37.82 -15.82 14.21
N THR A 119 -37.02 -15.70 15.26
CA THR A 119 -37.45 -16.04 16.64
C THR A 119 -38.63 -15.17 17.09
N LEU A 120 -38.60 -13.87 16.76
CA LEU A 120 -39.72 -12.95 17.09
C LEU A 120 -40.98 -13.23 16.26
N LEU A 121 -40.86 -13.71 15.02
CA LEU A 121 -41.98 -13.97 14.12
C LEU A 121 -42.65 -15.33 14.37
N GLN A 122 -41.89 -16.33 14.86
CA GLN A 122 -42.39 -17.68 15.11
C GLN A 122 -43.67 -17.73 15.98
N PRO A 123 -43.77 -17.03 17.12
CA PRO A 123 -45.00 -17.04 17.93
C PRO A 123 -46.21 -16.41 17.25
N LEU A 124 -45.97 -15.56 16.25
CA LEU A 124 -47.01 -14.89 15.47
C LEU A 124 -47.47 -15.71 14.25
N GLY A 125 -46.81 -16.83 13.98
CA GLY A 125 -47.09 -17.66 12.80
C GLY A 125 -46.76 -16.99 11.47
N ILE A 126 -45.91 -15.98 11.49
CA ILE A 126 -45.48 -15.22 10.30
C ILE A 126 -44.18 -15.83 9.78
N LYS A 127 -44.13 -16.13 8.48
CA LYS A 127 -42.94 -16.66 7.82
C LYS A 127 -42.22 -15.55 7.08
N ARG A 128 -40.93 -15.37 7.37
CA ARG A 128 -40.07 -14.33 6.77
C ARG A 128 -39.90 -14.54 5.26
N GLU A 129 -39.86 -15.79 4.80
CA GLU A 129 -39.67 -16.12 3.37
C GLU A 129 -40.78 -15.54 2.45
N GLU A 130 -41.91 -15.14 3.05
CA GLU A 130 -42.95 -14.43 2.33
C GLU A 130 -42.60 -12.97 2.01
N TYR A 131 -41.54 -12.43 2.66
CA TYR A 131 -41.07 -11.04 2.56
C TYR A 131 -39.59 -11.04 2.13
N LYS A 132 -39.37 -11.11 0.80
CA LYS A 132 -37.98 -11.02 0.28
C LYS A 132 -37.49 -9.60 0.45
N THR A 133 -36.33 -9.44 1.12
CA THR A 133 -35.59 -8.17 1.13
C THR A 133 -35.32 -7.74 -0.31
N ALA A 134 -35.51 -6.46 -0.61
CA ALA A 134 -34.98 -5.88 -1.84
C ALA A 134 -33.50 -6.20 -1.90
N GLY A 135 -33.06 -6.85 -2.96
CA GLY A 135 -31.63 -7.10 -3.17
C GLY A 135 -30.85 -5.80 -2.96
N GLU A 136 -29.60 -5.89 -2.54
CA GLU A 136 -28.75 -4.74 -2.25
C GLU A 136 -28.96 -3.67 -3.30
N ALA A 137 -29.63 -2.59 -2.93
CA ALA A 137 -29.73 -1.43 -3.79
C ALA A 137 -28.31 -0.96 -4.03
N PHE A 138 -27.88 -0.94 -5.28
CA PHE A 138 -26.56 -0.45 -5.66
C PHE A 138 -26.43 0.96 -5.08
N LEU A 139 -25.54 1.11 -4.11
CA LEU A 139 -25.53 2.29 -3.27
C LEU A 139 -24.81 3.40 -3.99
N ASN A 140 -25.57 4.30 -4.55
CA ASN A 140 -25.03 5.55 -5.05
C ASN A 140 -24.53 6.38 -3.87
N GLY A 141 -23.23 6.35 -3.63
CA GLY A 141 -22.53 7.16 -2.65
C GLY A 141 -22.86 6.87 -1.18
N GLU A 142 -22.25 7.63 -0.29
CA GLU A 142 -22.38 7.51 1.17
C GLU A 142 -23.80 7.76 1.72
N GLY A 143 -24.76 8.09 0.89
CA GLY A 143 -26.08 8.57 1.29
C GLY A 143 -27.19 7.56 1.31
N SER A 144 -26.93 6.30 1.01
CA SER A 144 -28.04 5.38 0.85
C SER A 144 -28.83 5.13 2.14
N ARG A 145 -30.03 5.66 2.17
CA ARG A 145 -31.02 5.47 3.23
C ARG A 145 -31.39 4.01 3.40
N CYS A 146 -31.35 3.26 2.32
CA CYS A 146 -31.83 1.88 2.22
C CYS A 146 -31.01 0.89 3.04
N ARG A 147 -29.71 1.15 3.28
CA ARG A 147 -28.87 0.32 4.15
C ARG A 147 -29.46 0.07 5.54
N SER A 148 -30.17 1.05 6.07
CA SER A 148 -30.79 0.94 7.38
C SER A 148 -32.18 0.33 7.39
N ASN A 149 -32.72 0.01 6.20
CA ASN A 149 -33.96 -0.76 6.08
C ASN A 149 -33.61 -2.25 6.02
N ASN A 150 -33.15 -2.79 7.11
CA ASN A 150 -32.62 -4.12 7.26
C ASN A 150 -33.29 -4.89 8.41
N ASP A 151 -32.87 -6.10 8.63
CA ASP A 151 -33.39 -7.00 9.66
C ASP A 151 -33.22 -6.43 11.09
N ASP A 152 -32.11 -5.76 11.39
CA ASP A 152 -31.89 -5.13 12.71
C ASP A 152 -32.97 -4.09 13.00
N SER A 153 -33.23 -3.21 12.06
CA SER A 153 -34.25 -2.17 12.22
C SER A 153 -35.66 -2.74 12.25
N ALA A 154 -35.92 -3.86 11.56
CA ALA A 154 -37.18 -4.59 11.65
C ALA A 154 -37.32 -5.27 13.02
N THR A 155 -36.29 -5.95 13.50
CA THR A 155 -36.24 -6.61 14.80
C THR A 155 -36.49 -5.60 15.92
N ALA A 156 -35.80 -4.44 15.89
CA ALA A 156 -36.00 -3.37 16.85
C ALA A 156 -37.45 -2.89 16.90
N PHE A 157 -38.06 -2.59 15.75
CA PHE A 157 -39.45 -2.16 15.68
C PHE A 157 -40.44 -3.26 16.15
N ILE A 158 -40.31 -4.48 15.59
CA ILE A 158 -41.20 -5.60 15.87
C ILE A 158 -41.15 -5.99 17.35
N SER A 159 -39.98 -6.01 17.96
CA SER A 159 -39.84 -6.30 19.40
C SER A 159 -40.60 -5.32 20.27
N GLN A 160 -40.68 -4.06 19.89
CA GLN A 160 -41.46 -3.05 20.63
C GLN A 160 -42.95 -3.17 20.35
N VAL A 161 -43.37 -3.47 19.14
CA VAL A 161 -44.76 -3.74 18.81
C VAL A 161 -45.29 -4.93 19.59
N ILE A 162 -44.50 -6.00 19.77
CA ILE A 162 -44.87 -7.19 20.55
C ILE A 162 -45.06 -6.84 22.03
N LYS A 163 -44.24 -5.97 22.59
CA LYS A 163 -44.27 -5.54 24.00
C LYS A 163 -45.37 -4.51 24.30
N ALA A 164 -45.86 -3.80 23.30
CA ALA A 164 -46.82 -2.73 23.48
C ALA A 164 -48.23 -3.28 23.81
N ASP A 165 -48.93 -2.57 24.67
CA ASP A 165 -50.32 -2.87 25.01
C ASP A 165 -51.24 -2.46 23.85
N MET A 166 -51.60 -3.43 23.03
CA MET A 166 -52.48 -3.28 21.87
C MET A 166 -53.19 -4.60 21.52
N PRO A 167 -54.36 -4.56 20.86
CA PRO A 167 -55.00 -5.78 20.36
C PRO A 167 -54.12 -6.64 19.48
N PRO A 168 -54.12 -7.98 19.60
CA PRO A 168 -53.32 -8.87 18.76
C PRO A 168 -53.48 -8.64 17.24
N ALA A 169 -54.69 -8.38 16.78
CA ALA A 169 -54.95 -8.14 15.35
C ALA A 169 -54.23 -6.86 14.84
N GLU A 170 -54.15 -5.81 15.65
CA GLU A 170 -53.40 -4.57 15.31
C GLU A 170 -51.89 -4.80 15.31
N ARG A 171 -51.38 -5.60 16.24
CA ARG A 171 -50.00 -6.05 16.31
C ARG A 171 -49.60 -6.78 15.04
N ASP A 172 -50.36 -7.77 14.60
CA ASP A 172 -50.11 -8.56 13.41
C ASP A 172 -50.05 -7.69 12.15
N VAL A 173 -50.93 -6.71 12.05
CA VAL A 173 -50.95 -5.75 10.92
C VAL A 173 -49.67 -4.92 10.91
N LEU A 174 -49.20 -4.40 12.05
CA LEU A 174 -47.98 -3.59 12.12
C LEU A 174 -46.74 -4.40 11.84
N VAL A 175 -46.67 -5.64 12.32
CA VAL A 175 -45.55 -6.55 12.05
C VAL A 175 -45.45 -6.86 10.56
N LYS A 176 -46.56 -7.25 9.93
CA LYS A 176 -46.60 -7.52 8.47
C LYS A 176 -46.26 -6.29 7.65
N ALA A 177 -46.76 -5.12 8.01
CA ALA A 177 -46.46 -3.87 7.34
C ALA A 177 -44.96 -3.51 7.47
N ARG A 178 -44.32 -3.74 8.63
CA ARG A 178 -42.89 -3.54 8.79
C ARG A 178 -42.05 -4.50 7.93
N LEU A 179 -42.45 -5.79 7.86
CA LEU A 179 -41.77 -6.76 7.00
C LEU A 179 -41.95 -6.42 5.53
N GLN A 180 -43.12 -5.95 5.15
CA GLN A 180 -43.34 -5.53 3.76
C GLN A 180 -42.48 -4.31 3.40
N LEU A 181 -42.22 -3.41 4.32
CA LEU A 181 -41.33 -2.28 4.10
C LEU A 181 -39.89 -2.73 3.81
N LEU A 182 -39.44 -3.92 4.27
CA LEU A 182 -38.14 -4.48 3.92
C LEU A 182 -37.99 -4.77 2.42
N THR A 183 -39.08 -4.99 1.71
CA THR A 183 -39.04 -5.43 0.30
C THR A 183 -38.75 -4.31 -0.69
N THR A 184 -38.76 -3.05 -0.25
CA THR A 184 -38.56 -1.89 -1.14
C THR A 184 -38.06 -0.69 -0.36
N CYS A 185 -37.28 0.14 -1.04
CA CYS A 185 -36.86 1.47 -0.57
C CYS A 185 -37.65 2.61 -1.21
N ASP A 186 -38.58 2.29 -2.09
CA ASP A 186 -39.44 3.26 -2.75
C ASP A 186 -40.88 2.81 -2.51
N TRP A 187 -41.46 3.30 -1.43
CA TRP A 187 -42.80 2.95 -1.00
C TRP A 187 -43.80 4.02 -1.46
N ASP A 188 -44.82 3.61 -2.20
CA ASP A 188 -45.90 4.49 -2.59
C ASP A 188 -47.16 4.25 -1.76
N GLY A 189 -47.79 5.33 -1.29
CA GLY A 189 -49.05 5.26 -0.53
C GLY A 189 -48.89 5.01 0.98
N GLN A 190 -49.92 4.46 1.60
CA GLN A 190 -49.99 4.15 3.03
C GLN A 190 -49.42 2.76 3.32
N VAL A 191 -48.57 2.66 4.35
CA VAL A 191 -47.98 1.39 4.78
C VAL A 191 -49.00 0.47 5.44
N VAL A 192 -50.00 1.05 6.11
CA VAL A 192 -51.09 0.35 6.77
C VAL A 192 -52.42 0.88 6.23
N ASP A 193 -53.35 -0.02 5.88
CA ASP A 193 -54.67 0.35 5.35
C ASP A 193 -55.40 1.31 6.31
N ALA A 194 -55.98 2.36 5.76
CA ALA A 194 -56.70 3.40 6.49
C ALA A 194 -58.03 2.96 7.10
N GLN A 195 -58.52 1.76 6.73
CA GLN A 195 -59.80 1.24 7.24
C GLN A 195 -59.76 0.70 8.67
N LEU A 196 -58.57 0.50 9.22
CA LEU A 196 -58.43 0.11 10.64
C LEU A 196 -58.54 1.35 11.55
N THR A 197 -59.45 1.29 12.55
CA THR A 197 -59.48 2.28 13.64
C THR A 197 -58.57 1.78 14.74
N PRO A 198 -57.29 2.19 14.78
CA PRO A 198 -56.33 1.63 15.70
C PRO A 198 -56.53 2.17 17.13
N SER A 199 -56.12 1.36 18.12
CA SER A 199 -55.90 1.82 19.49
C SER A 199 -54.82 2.95 19.52
N ALA A 200 -54.78 3.72 20.60
CA ALA A 200 -53.83 4.84 20.73
C ALA A 200 -52.40 4.42 20.51
N ASN A 201 -51.96 3.29 21.06
CA ASN A 201 -50.63 2.74 20.87
C ASN A 201 -50.38 2.31 19.42
N ALA A 202 -51.30 1.56 18.84
CA ALA A 202 -51.17 1.13 17.45
C ALA A 202 -51.12 2.33 16.48
N GLN A 203 -51.85 3.41 16.76
CA GLN A 203 -51.80 4.63 15.95
C GLN A 203 -50.37 5.27 15.99
N LEU A 204 -49.71 5.29 17.17
CA LEU A 204 -48.35 5.84 17.28
C LEU A 204 -47.31 5.02 16.51
N PHE A 205 -47.35 3.68 16.62
CA PHE A 205 -46.49 2.78 15.83
C PHE A 205 -46.76 2.89 14.33
N ARG A 206 -48.03 3.03 13.94
CA ARG A 206 -48.42 3.28 12.55
C ARG A 206 -47.83 4.58 12.01
N THR A 207 -47.92 5.68 12.81
CA THR A 207 -47.37 6.99 12.45
C THR A 207 -45.89 6.91 12.25
N TYR A 208 -45.17 6.23 13.15
CA TYR A 208 -43.74 6.01 13.01
C TYR A 208 -43.38 5.19 11.75
N LEU A 209 -44.11 4.10 11.50
CA LEU A 209 -43.88 3.22 10.34
C LEU A 209 -44.11 3.94 9.00
N GLN A 210 -45.16 4.79 8.94
CA GLN A 210 -45.38 5.64 7.78
C GLN A 210 -44.26 6.66 7.58
N ALA A 211 -43.81 7.29 8.67
CA ALA A 211 -42.67 8.24 8.61
C ALA A 211 -41.38 7.53 8.15
N ALA A 212 -41.17 6.28 8.55
CA ALA A 212 -40.03 5.49 8.07
C ALA A 212 -40.15 5.18 6.57
N ALA A 213 -41.35 4.83 6.10
CA ALA A 213 -41.58 4.63 4.65
C ALA A 213 -41.34 5.91 3.85
N ASP A 214 -41.83 7.06 4.36
CA ASP A 214 -41.62 8.36 3.73
C ASP A 214 -40.14 8.74 3.73
N PHE A 215 -39.39 8.44 4.80
CA PHE A 215 -37.94 8.62 4.88
C PHE A 215 -37.19 7.80 3.82
N TYR A 216 -37.49 6.50 3.74
CA TYR A 216 -36.85 5.62 2.73
C TYR A 216 -37.20 6.02 1.31
N SER A 217 -38.38 6.54 1.07
CA SER A 217 -38.82 7.02 -0.24
C SER A 217 -38.39 8.43 -0.59
N GLY A 218 -37.61 9.11 0.27
CA GLY A 218 -37.11 10.46 0.02
C GLY A 218 -38.15 11.57 0.22
N ARG A 219 -39.32 11.28 0.78
CA ARG A 219 -40.36 12.26 1.15
C ARG A 219 -40.06 12.89 2.53
N PHE A 220 -38.91 13.59 2.60
CA PHE A 220 -38.33 14.03 3.87
C PHE A 220 -39.25 14.94 4.70
N GLY A 221 -40.02 15.84 4.05
CA GLY A 221 -40.95 16.72 4.77
C GLY A 221 -42.12 15.96 5.43
N ASP A 222 -42.61 14.87 4.80
CA ASP A 222 -43.64 13.99 5.36
C ASP A 222 -43.02 13.15 6.50
N ALA A 223 -41.85 12.59 6.30
CA ALA A 223 -41.11 11.83 7.30
C ALA A 223 -40.84 12.64 8.55
N GLU A 224 -40.36 13.88 8.42
CA GLU A 224 -40.09 14.77 9.56
C GLU A 224 -41.36 15.04 10.39
N ARG A 225 -42.48 15.35 9.75
CA ARG A 225 -43.77 15.56 10.43
C ARG A 225 -44.23 14.28 11.17
N GLY A 226 -44.07 13.14 10.54
CA GLY A 226 -44.44 11.86 11.11
C GLY A 226 -43.58 11.49 12.31
N PHE A 227 -42.25 11.64 12.24
CA PHE A 227 -41.36 11.41 13.36
C PHE A 227 -41.58 12.43 14.49
N ALA A 228 -41.78 13.70 14.20
CA ALA A 228 -42.13 14.70 15.20
C ALA A 228 -43.42 14.33 15.95
N ALA A 229 -44.43 13.84 15.25
CA ALA A 229 -45.66 13.34 15.91
C ALA A 229 -45.40 12.09 16.74
N ALA A 230 -44.63 11.13 16.27
CA ALA A 230 -44.23 9.94 17.01
C ALA A 230 -43.41 10.24 18.28
N ALA A 231 -42.60 11.30 18.26
CA ALA A 231 -41.80 11.74 19.42
C ALA A 231 -42.63 12.26 20.61
N THR A 232 -43.92 12.53 20.38
CA THR A 232 -44.87 12.90 21.47
C THR A 232 -45.37 11.70 22.26
N SER A 233 -45.00 10.48 21.89
CA SER A 233 -45.37 9.23 22.52
C SER A 233 -44.81 9.13 23.97
N ASP A 234 -45.58 8.50 24.85
CA ASP A 234 -45.10 8.10 26.18
C ASP A 234 -44.25 6.79 26.12
N ALA A 235 -44.28 6.06 24.99
CA ALA A 235 -43.45 4.89 24.79
C ALA A 235 -41.97 5.29 24.63
N PRO A 236 -41.08 4.88 25.55
CA PRO A 236 -39.71 5.39 25.62
C PRO A 236 -38.94 5.18 24.32
N TRP A 237 -39.06 3.98 23.71
CA TRP A 237 -38.38 3.64 22.46
C TRP A 237 -38.87 4.50 21.29
N LEU A 238 -40.19 4.69 21.14
CA LEU A 238 -40.73 5.54 20.05
C LEU A 238 -40.25 6.98 20.19
N LYS A 239 -40.26 7.50 21.42
CA LYS A 239 -39.82 8.87 21.70
C LYS A 239 -38.36 9.08 21.36
N GLU A 240 -37.50 8.17 21.81
CA GLU A 240 -36.06 8.23 21.54
C GLU A 240 -35.76 8.07 20.02
N THR A 241 -36.28 7.00 19.41
CA THR A 241 -36.06 6.69 18.00
C THR A 241 -36.59 7.80 17.09
N ALA A 242 -37.76 8.33 17.37
CA ALA A 242 -38.33 9.41 16.57
C ALA A 242 -37.48 10.71 16.64
N LEU A 243 -36.95 11.06 17.82
CA LEU A 243 -36.06 12.21 17.95
C LEU A 243 -34.78 12.03 17.12
N TYR A 244 -34.14 10.84 17.22
CA TYR A 244 -32.98 10.49 16.40
C TYR A 244 -33.31 10.52 14.89
N MET A 245 -34.43 9.92 14.48
CA MET A 245 -34.84 9.86 13.08
C MET A 245 -35.20 11.22 12.47
N THR A 246 -35.70 12.17 13.28
CA THR A 246 -35.92 13.56 12.83
C THR A 246 -34.58 14.19 12.38
N ALA A 247 -33.54 14.10 13.21
CA ALA A 247 -32.21 14.63 12.86
C ALA A 247 -31.62 13.90 11.65
N ARG A 248 -31.82 12.59 11.55
CA ARG A 248 -31.37 11.79 10.42
C ARG A 248 -32.10 12.13 9.11
N THR A 249 -33.39 12.44 9.20
CA THR A 249 -34.20 12.90 8.06
C THR A 249 -33.67 14.23 7.51
N SER A 250 -33.38 15.21 8.37
CA SER A 250 -32.78 16.48 7.98
C SER A 250 -31.41 16.31 7.32
N LEU A 251 -30.56 15.39 7.82
CA LEU A 251 -29.28 15.08 7.18
C LEU A 251 -29.44 14.47 5.78
N ASN A 252 -30.37 13.53 5.62
CA ASN A 252 -30.63 12.92 4.30
C ASN A 252 -31.25 13.92 3.31
N GLN A 253 -32.08 14.82 3.78
CA GLN A 253 -32.54 15.95 2.99
C GLN A 253 -31.36 16.84 2.55
N ALA A 254 -30.48 17.21 3.48
CA ALA A 254 -29.33 18.06 3.22
C ALA A 254 -28.41 17.51 2.12
N GLN A 255 -28.25 16.20 2.07
CA GLN A 255 -27.33 15.55 1.13
C GLN A 255 -28.01 14.99 -0.14
N ALA A 256 -29.32 15.13 -0.31
CA ALA A 256 -30.08 14.54 -1.41
C ALA A 256 -29.56 14.87 -2.82
N GLN A 257 -28.93 16.04 -2.99
CA GLN A 257 -28.34 16.51 -4.24
C GLN A 257 -26.80 16.65 -4.16
N ALA A 258 -26.20 16.23 -3.05
CA ALA A 258 -24.80 16.49 -2.74
C ALA A 258 -23.83 15.44 -3.29
N PHE A 259 -24.30 14.50 -4.11
CA PHE A 259 -23.47 13.49 -4.75
C PHE A 259 -23.78 13.38 -6.23
N ASP A 260 -22.77 13.13 -7.04
CA ASP A 260 -22.94 12.85 -8.46
C ASP A 260 -23.32 11.37 -8.72
N GLU A 261 -23.45 11.00 -9.99
CA GLU A 261 -23.78 9.64 -10.42
C GLU A 261 -22.71 8.58 -10.05
N TYR A 262 -21.48 9.00 -9.75
CA TYR A 262 -20.38 8.16 -9.29
C TYR A 262 -20.24 8.16 -7.76
N GLY A 263 -21.11 8.86 -7.04
CA GLY A 263 -21.07 8.99 -5.59
C GLY A 263 -20.03 9.99 -5.09
N MET A 264 -19.47 10.84 -5.97
CA MET A 264 -18.52 11.86 -5.57
C MET A 264 -19.22 13.07 -4.94
N PRO A 265 -18.69 13.62 -3.84
CA PRO A 265 -19.34 14.72 -3.12
C PRO A 265 -19.32 16.03 -3.91
N GLN A 266 -20.46 16.68 -3.99
CA GLN A 266 -20.65 18.03 -4.53
C GLN A 266 -21.13 18.94 -3.39
N ARG A 267 -20.21 19.32 -2.50
CA ARG A 267 -20.51 20.02 -1.24
C ARG A 267 -21.22 21.37 -1.44
N GLU A 268 -21.04 22.01 -2.58
CA GLU A 268 -21.72 23.22 -2.95
C GLU A 268 -23.24 23.05 -3.16
N LYS A 269 -23.69 21.80 -3.38
CA LYS A 269 -25.10 21.45 -3.55
C LYS A 269 -25.81 21.01 -2.27
N VAL A 270 -25.10 21.03 -1.15
CA VAL A 270 -25.67 20.68 0.17
C VAL A 270 -26.72 21.71 0.58
N ASP A 271 -27.90 21.25 0.99
CA ASP A 271 -28.92 22.10 1.63
C ASP A 271 -28.46 22.48 3.05
N LYS A 272 -27.87 23.67 3.18
CA LYS A 272 -27.31 24.17 4.44
C LYS A 272 -28.34 24.34 5.56
N PRO A 273 -29.56 24.87 5.32
CA PRO A 273 -30.62 24.87 6.34
C PRO A 273 -30.93 23.50 6.91
N ALA A 274 -31.14 22.50 6.05
CA ALA A 274 -31.40 21.13 6.46
C ALA A 274 -30.18 20.52 7.22
N LEU A 275 -28.95 20.83 6.79
CA LEU A 275 -27.72 20.37 7.45
C LEU A 275 -27.62 20.94 8.88
N ASN A 276 -27.92 22.23 9.06
CA ASN A 276 -27.93 22.86 10.39
C ASN A 276 -29.02 22.26 11.29
N HIS A 277 -30.21 21.93 10.76
CA HIS A 277 -31.25 21.22 11.51
C HIS A 277 -30.77 19.84 11.94
N ALA A 278 -30.10 19.10 11.06
CA ALA A 278 -29.52 17.79 11.40
C ALA A 278 -28.50 17.90 12.54
N GLU A 279 -27.58 18.86 12.50
CA GLU A 279 -26.61 19.11 13.56
C GLU A 279 -27.29 19.37 14.89
N GLN A 280 -28.20 20.34 14.92
CA GLN A 280 -28.95 20.68 16.15
C GLN A 280 -29.75 19.48 16.69
N GLY A 281 -30.37 18.71 15.79
CA GLY A 281 -31.12 17.51 16.15
C GLY A 281 -30.24 16.42 16.78
N PHE A 282 -29.07 16.13 16.20
CA PHE A 282 -28.13 15.15 16.79
C PHE A 282 -27.57 15.62 18.14
N LEU A 283 -27.21 16.89 18.26
CA LEU A 283 -26.75 17.47 19.54
C LEU A 283 -27.85 17.42 20.61
N ALA A 284 -29.10 17.72 20.25
CA ALA A 284 -30.26 17.62 21.15
C ALA A 284 -30.51 16.16 21.56
N TYR A 285 -30.41 15.22 20.62
CA TYR A 285 -30.49 13.78 20.92
C TYR A 285 -29.43 13.36 21.93
N LEU A 286 -28.16 13.63 21.67
CA LEU A 286 -27.03 13.26 22.55
C LEU A 286 -27.13 13.88 23.94
N LYS A 287 -27.71 15.09 24.04
CA LYS A 287 -27.97 15.74 25.30
C LYS A 287 -29.11 15.08 26.08
N THR A 288 -30.16 14.66 25.39
CA THR A 288 -31.36 14.07 25.97
C THR A 288 -31.15 12.61 26.36
N TYR A 289 -30.43 11.87 25.51
CA TYR A 289 -30.16 10.44 25.65
C TYR A 289 -28.65 10.15 25.62
N PRO A 290 -27.88 10.56 26.64
CA PRO A 290 -26.42 10.39 26.64
C PRO A 290 -25.95 8.92 26.65
N GLN A 291 -26.87 8.01 26.97
CA GLN A 291 -26.68 6.55 27.00
C GLN A 291 -27.72 5.83 26.10
N GLY A 292 -28.31 6.53 25.16
CA GLY A 292 -29.36 6.02 24.28
C GLY A 292 -28.82 5.05 23.21
N ASP A 293 -29.76 4.31 22.62
CA ASP A 293 -29.45 3.26 21.63
C ASP A 293 -28.73 3.78 20.37
N TYR A 294 -28.90 5.08 20.05
CA TYR A 294 -28.34 5.68 18.83
C TYR A 294 -27.15 6.61 19.07
N VAL A 295 -26.54 6.59 20.26
CA VAL A 295 -25.42 7.51 20.61
C VAL A 295 -24.23 7.34 19.63
N ALA A 296 -23.80 6.12 19.40
CA ALA A 296 -22.70 5.82 18.47
C ALA A 296 -23.02 6.32 17.06
N SER A 297 -24.22 6.02 16.57
CA SER A 297 -24.67 6.45 15.24
C SER A 297 -24.79 7.97 15.14
N ALA A 298 -25.36 8.65 16.13
CA ALA A 298 -25.51 10.10 16.14
C ALA A 298 -24.14 10.81 16.09
N ARG A 299 -23.14 10.30 16.80
CA ARG A 299 -21.76 10.83 16.75
C ARG A 299 -21.11 10.59 15.39
N GLY A 300 -21.32 9.42 14.79
CA GLY A 300 -20.83 9.15 13.43
C GLY A 300 -21.49 10.06 12.38
N LEU A 301 -22.78 10.35 12.54
CA LEU A 301 -23.51 11.26 11.66
C LEU A 301 -23.13 12.72 11.86
N LEU A 302 -22.70 13.14 13.05
CA LEU A 302 -22.11 14.47 13.27
C LEU A 302 -20.80 14.65 12.49
N ARG A 303 -19.90 13.66 12.44
CA ARG A 303 -18.73 13.71 11.54
C ARG A 303 -19.16 13.97 10.09
N ARG A 304 -20.21 13.29 9.64
CA ARG A 304 -20.75 13.48 8.29
C ARG A 304 -21.31 14.90 8.08
N VAL A 305 -22.00 15.44 9.08
CA VAL A 305 -22.52 16.82 9.07
C VAL A 305 -21.36 17.81 8.92
N HIS A 306 -20.31 17.69 9.76
CA HIS A 306 -19.17 18.59 9.72
C HIS A 306 -18.38 18.47 8.39
N TRP A 307 -18.23 17.25 7.87
CA TRP A 307 -17.63 17.04 6.56
C TRP A 307 -18.42 17.68 5.41
N LEU A 308 -19.75 17.55 5.39
CA LEU A 308 -20.61 18.17 4.40
C LEU A 308 -20.67 19.71 4.55
N ALA A 309 -20.50 20.20 5.78
CA ALA A 309 -20.41 21.63 6.07
C ALA A 309 -19.07 22.26 5.63
N ASN A 310 -18.08 21.44 5.29
CA ASN A 310 -16.69 21.87 5.05
C ASN A 310 -16.05 22.50 6.30
N ASP A 311 -16.42 21.98 7.48
CA ASP A 311 -15.92 22.42 8.79
C ASP A 311 -14.85 21.46 9.28
N ASP A 312 -13.65 21.60 8.72
CA ASP A 312 -12.51 20.72 9.00
C ASP A 312 -12.08 20.79 10.47
N ALA A 313 -12.30 21.91 11.15
CA ALA A 313 -11.92 22.06 12.54
C ALA A 313 -12.78 21.15 13.45
N ARG A 314 -14.11 21.21 13.32
CA ARG A 314 -15.01 20.34 14.10
C ARG A 314 -14.91 18.88 13.65
N LEU A 315 -14.70 18.62 12.38
CA LEU A 315 -14.45 17.27 11.87
C LEU A 315 -13.20 16.65 12.52
N ALA A 316 -12.12 17.44 12.65
CA ALA A 316 -10.90 17.00 13.32
C ALA A 316 -11.10 16.74 14.83
N GLU A 317 -11.93 17.54 15.49
CA GLU A 317 -12.31 17.32 16.90
C GLU A 317 -13.09 16.00 17.06
N ASP A 318 -14.05 15.73 16.17
CA ASP A 318 -14.81 14.48 16.17
C ASP A 318 -13.89 13.26 15.97
N PHE A 319 -13.00 13.31 14.97
CA PHE A 319 -12.03 12.24 14.75
C PHE A 319 -11.11 12.04 15.95
N THR A 320 -10.57 13.13 16.48
CA THR A 320 -9.66 13.06 17.64
C THR A 320 -10.35 12.39 18.83
N TRP A 321 -11.56 12.84 19.20
CA TRP A 321 -12.30 12.26 20.29
C TRP A 321 -12.62 10.78 20.05
N GLN A 322 -13.08 10.42 18.85
CA GLN A 322 -13.45 9.03 18.53
C GLN A 322 -12.24 8.10 18.46
N LEU A 323 -11.10 8.60 17.99
CA LEU A 323 -9.87 7.81 17.90
C LEU A 323 -9.19 7.61 19.27
N THR A 324 -9.28 8.57 20.19
CA THR A 324 -8.45 8.57 21.41
C THR A 324 -9.22 8.41 22.72
N GLU A 325 -10.51 8.81 22.80
CA GLU A 325 -11.26 8.88 24.04
C GLU A 325 -12.51 8.00 24.05
N ALA A 326 -13.15 7.81 22.88
CA ALA A 326 -14.39 7.06 22.80
C ALA A 326 -14.17 5.57 23.08
N THR A 327 -15.12 4.94 23.75
CA THR A 327 -15.20 3.49 23.89
C THR A 327 -15.79 2.85 22.63
N ASP A 328 -15.64 1.54 22.45
CA ASP A 328 -16.22 0.82 21.30
C ASP A 328 -17.75 1.00 21.22
N ALA A 329 -18.44 1.04 22.37
CA ALA A 329 -19.88 1.29 22.42
C ALA A 329 -20.30 2.72 21.98
N GLN A 330 -19.36 3.65 21.94
CA GLN A 330 -19.59 5.05 21.53
C GLN A 330 -19.17 5.31 20.08
N ARG A 331 -18.53 4.33 19.42
CA ARG A 331 -18.14 4.40 18.02
C ARG A 331 -19.16 3.71 17.13
N ASN A 332 -19.45 4.30 16.00
CA ASN A 332 -20.31 3.68 14.98
C ASN A 332 -19.54 2.77 14.01
N VAL A 333 -18.23 2.85 14.02
CA VAL A 333 -17.30 2.08 13.19
C VAL A 333 -16.04 1.76 14.00
N SER A 334 -15.25 0.81 13.52
CA SER A 334 -13.97 0.44 14.15
C SER A 334 -12.94 1.58 14.10
N VAL A 335 -11.89 1.48 14.91
CA VAL A 335 -10.77 2.45 14.86
C VAL A 335 -10.08 2.40 13.51
N ASP A 336 -9.98 1.22 12.91
CA ASP A 336 -9.37 1.06 11.58
C ASP A 336 -10.17 1.79 10.49
N GLU A 337 -11.49 1.66 10.50
CA GLU A 337 -12.38 2.40 9.60
C GLU A 337 -12.34 3.92 9.87
N LEU A 338 -12.18 4.34 11.12
CA LEU A 338 -12.01 5.77 11.46
C LEU A 338 -10.70 6.34 10.91
N VAL A 339 -9.62 5.56 10.92
CA VAL A 339 -8.35 5.96 10.30
C VAL A 339 -8.51 6.17 8.80
N GLU A 340 -9.17 5.23 8.11
CA GLU A 340 -9.45 5.34 6.68
C GLU A 340 -10.36 6.54 6.37
N GLU A 341 -11.40 6.74 7.19
CA GLU A 341 -12.32 7.87 7.02
C GLU A 341 -11.63 9.22 7.26
N ALA A 342 -10.75 9.31 8.26
CA ALA A 342 -9.96 10.51 8.55
C ALA A 342 -8.99 10.83 7.41
N ASP A 343 -8.35 9.82 6.84
CA ASP A 343 -7.50 9.98 5.68
C ASP A 343 -8.28 10.57 4.48
N LEU A 344 -9.35 9.89 4.08
CA LEU A 344 -10.14 10.28 2.91
C LEU A 344 -10.83 11.62 3.06
N LYS A 345 -11.34 11.96 4.25
CA LYS A 345 -12.20 13.13 4.45
C LYS A 345 -11.48 14.37 4.97
N LEU A 346 -10.30 14.19 5.55
CA LEU A 346 -9.58 15.29 6.19
C LEU A 346 -8.13 15.38 5.70
N LEU A 347 -7.34 14.31 5.79
CA LEU A 347 -5.89 14.38 5.58
C LEU A 347 -5.49 14.45 4.10
N MET A 348 -6.17 13.71 3.21
CA MET A 348 -5.88 13.74 1.76
C MET A 348 -6.16 15.10 1.09
N ALA A 349 -6.99 15.95 1.71
CA ALA A 349 -7.28 17.27 1.16
C ALA A 349 -6.04 18.19 1.10
N GLY A 350 -4.98 17.87 1.82
CA GLY A 350 -3.75 18.66 1.93
C GLY A 350 -3.96 20.02 2.59
N ASN A 351 -2.99 20.50 3.34
CA ASN A 351 -3.03 21.82 4.00
C ASN A 351 -4.20 22.04 4.97
N THR A 352 -4.73 20.97 5.54
CA THR A 352 -5.81 21.08 6.52
C THR A 352 -5.24 21.66 7.82
N SER A 353 -5.70 22.86 8.21
CA SER A 353 -5.40 23.40 9.54
C SER A 353 -6.40 22.86 10.54
N THR A 354 -5.92 22.09 11.51
CA THR A 354 -6.77 21.49 12.55
C THR A 354 -6.35 21.96 13.95
N ASN A 355 -7.27 21.87 14.91
CA ASN A 355 -6.97 22.13 16.32
C ASN A 355 -6.41 20.90 17.05
N SER A 356 -6.29 19.76 16.36
CA SER A 356 -5.78 18.51 16.91
C SER A 356 -4.29 18.37 16.62
N PRO A 357 -3.41 18.36 17.64
CA PRO A 357 -1.97 18.16 17.43
C PRO A 357 -1.64 16.88 16.67
N MET A 358 -2.35 15.78 16.98
CA MET A 358 -2.15 14.48 16.37
C MET A 358 -2.48 14.50 14.87
N LEU A 359 -3.62 15.07 14.47
CA LEU A 359 -3.99 15.15 13.05
C LEU A 359 -3.16 16.20 12.32
N GLN A 360 -2.80 17.31 13.00
CA GLN A 360 -1.98 18.36 12.41
C GLN A 360 -0.57 17.87 12.08
N VAL A 361 0.08 17.10 12.99
CA VAL A 361 1.42 16.56 12.71
C VAL A 361 1.41 15.63 11.49
N VAL A 362 0.37 14.82 11.35
CA VAL A 362 0.23 13.94 10.16
C VAL A 362 0.03 14.77 8.88
N SER A 363 -0.87 15.77 8.92
CA SER A 363 -1.11 16.67 7.79
C SER A 363 0.16 17.41 7.36
N ASP A 364 0.93 17.94 8.30
CA ASP A 364 2.17 18.69 7.99
C ASP A 364 3.27 17.78 7.43
N LEU A 365 3.41 16.56 7.94
CA LEU A 365 4.35 15.58 7.37
C LEU A 365 4.00 15.27 5.91
N MET A 366 2.70 15.12 5.59
CA MET A 366 2.27 14.94 4.21
C MET A 366 2.56 16.18 3.35
N ALA A 367 2.32 17.38 3.89
CA ALA A 367 2.58 18.63 3.18
C ALA A 367 4.06 18.86 2.88
N MET A 368 4.99 18.32 3.69
CA MET A 368 6.43 18.40 3.45
C MET A 368 6.89 17.67 2.17
N ARG A 369 6.12 16.70 1.68
CA ARG A 369 6.42 15.97 0.43
C ARG A 369 5.74 16.56 -0.82
N ALA A 370 4.94 17.61 -0.68
CA ALA A 370 4.24 18.22 -1.80
C ALA A 370 5.24 18.91 -2.75
N HIS A 371 5.05 18.69 -4.06
CA HIS A 371 5.85 19.29 -5.11
C HIS A 371 5.09 20.41 -5.86
N THR A 372 3.79 20.52 -5.63
CA THR A 372 2.92 21.50 -6.26
C THR A 372 2.36 22.48 -5.23
N PRO A 373 2.33 23.78 -5.53
CA PRO A 373 1.75 24.78 -4.63
C PRO A 373 0.27 24.51 -4.31
N PRO A 374 -0.19 24.88 -3.09
CA PRO A 374 0.56 25.58 -2.06
C PRO A 374 1.51 24.66 -1.28
N LEU A 375 2.75 25.06 -1.09
CA LEU A 375 3.75 24.33 -0.30
C LEU A 375 3.70 24.82 1.15
N LEU A 376 3.89 23.91 2.09
CA LEU A 376 4.06 24.25 3.50
C LEU A 376 5.32 25.13 3.65
N SER A 377 5.15 26.35 4.15
CA SER A 377 6.27 27.23 4.43
C SER A 377 6.66 27.20 5.91
N ARG A 378 7.90 27.62 6.22
CA ARG A 378 8.37 27.80 7.60
C ARG A 378 7.42 28.71 8.39
N ALA A 379 6.98 29.81 7.79
CA ALA A 379 6.08 30.76 8.43
C ALA A 379 4.70 30.15 8.74
N ASP A 380 4.21 29.24 7.91
CA ASP A 380 2.93 28.57 8.15
C ASP A 380 3.08 27.53 9.27
N LEU A 381 4.18 26.80 9.30
CA LEU A 381 4.49 25.89 10.40
C LEU A 381 4.61 26.65 11.74
N ASP A 382 5.29 27.80 11.78
CA ASP A 382 5.46 28.59 13.00
C ASP A 382 4.13 29.14 13.54
N LYS A 383 3.15 29.45 12.70
CA LYS A 383 1.80 29.87 13.11
C LYS A 383 1.03 28.79 13.87
N GLN A 384 1.37 27.54 13.66
CA GLN A 384 0.69 26.40 14.28
C GLN A 384 1.14 26.13 15.72
N LYS A 385 2.14 26.84 16.23
CA LYS A 385 2.69 26.64 17.59
C LYS A 385 1.62 26.57 18.69
N SER A 386 0.54 27.36 18.56
CA SER A 386 -0.57 27.34 19.54
C SER A 386 -1.35 26.02 19.54
N THR A 387 -1.49 25.37 18.39
CA THR A 387 -2.14 24.06 18.27
C THR A 387 -1.40 23.00 19.10
N PHE A 388 -0.09 23.10 19.19
CA PHE A 388 0.76 22.16 19.92
C PHE A 388 1.09 22.59 21.35
N ALA A 389 0.36 23.56 21.94
CA ALA A 389 0.68 24.08 23.28
C ALA A 389 0.74 22.99 24.36
N ASN A 390 -0.10 21.97 24.26
CA ASN A 390 -0.14 20.84 25.19
C ASN A 390 0.78 19.66 24.79
N GLU A 391 1.29 19.65 23.58
CA GLU A 391 2.17 18.60 23.02
C GLU A 391 3.40 19.24 22.35
N PRO A 392 4.22 20.04 23.07
CA PRO A 392 5.31 20.81 22.47
C PRO A 392 6.39 19.93 21.81
N ALA A 393 6.59 18.71 22.29
CA ALA A 393 7.52 17.76 21.69
C ALA A 393 7.14 17.36 20.26
N LEU A 394 5.85 17.28 19.94
CA LEU A 394 5.38 17.05 18.57
C LEU A 394 5.71 18.24 17.66
N PHE A 395 5.58 19.46 18.18
CA PHE A 395 5.97 20.65 17.43
C PHE A 395 7.46 20.71 17.17
N ASP A 396 8.29 20.43 18.18
CA ASP A 396 9.74 20.35 18.01
C ASP A 396 10.14 19.27 16.98
N TYR A 397 9.44 18.12 16.99
CA TYR A 397 9.64 17.11 15.97
C TYR A 397 9.33 17.62 14.54
N LEU A 398 8.20 18.33 14.37
CA LEU A 398 7.86 18.94 13.07
C LEU A 398 8.88 19.97 12.62
N GLN A 399 9.39 20.81 13.55
CA GLN A 399 10.46 21.77 13.26
C GLN A 399 11.74 21.06 12.80
N ALA A 400 12.10 19.95 13.46
CA ALA A 400 13.24 19.12 13.08
C ALA A 400 13.03 18.45 11.71
N ALA A 401 11.86 17.87 11.48
CA ALA A 401 11.51 17.22 10.23
C ALA A 401 11.56 18.22 9.06
N TYR A 402 10.94 19.38 9.22
CA TYR A 402 10.96 20.44 8.21
C TYR A 402 12.39 20.90 7.90
N ALA A 403 13.20 21.13 8.95
CA ALA A 403 14.59 21.52 8.79
C ALA A 403 15.42 20.46 8.03
N LEU A 404 15.21 19.18 8.32
CA LEU A 404 15.95 18.10 7.68
C LEU A 404 15.46 17.80 6.25
N TYR A 405 14.16 17.60 6.09
CA TYR A 405 13.58 17.11 4.83
C TYR A 405 13.38 18.21 3.78
N VAL A 406 12.98 19.43 4.22
CA VAL A 406 12.62 20.52 3.31
C VAL A 406 13.77 21.52 3.15
N GLU A 407 14.38 21.96 4.26
CA GLU A 407 15.43 22.97 4.23
C GLU A 407 16.84 22.38 4.06
N HIS A 408 16.99 21.06 4.23
CA HIS A 408 18.29 20.36 4.20
C HIS A 408 19.31 20.93 5.21
N GLN A 409 18.82 21.33 6.39
CA GLN A 409 19.59 21.92 7.48
C GLN A 409 19.72 20.96 8.68
N PRO A 410 20.59 19.94 8.63
CA PRO A 410 20.69 18.94 9.68
C PRO A 410 21.11 19.51 11.03
N ASP A 411 21.92 20.56 11.08
CA ASP A 411 22.30 21.23 12.33
C ASP A 411 21.12 21.93 13.02
N THR A 412 20.18 22.46 12.25
CA THR A 412 18.94 23.02 12.75
C THR A 412 18.03 21.91 13.27
N ALA A 413 17.88 20.81 12.53
CA ALA A 413 17.12 19.66 12.97
C ALA A 413 17.60 19.11 14.32
N LEU A 414 18.92 18.96 14.50
CA LEU A 414 19.51 18.46 15.75
C LEU A 414 19.22 19.35 16.98
N LYS A 415 18.96 20.64 16.81
CA LYS A 415 18.60 21.54 17.92
C LYS A 415 17.20 21.30 18.48
N HIS A 416 16.29 20.78 17.65
CA HIS A 416 14.91 20.49 18.02
C HIS A 416 14.70 19.03 18.49
N LEU A 417 15.74 18.20 18.44
CA LEU A 417 15.63 16.78 18.80
C LEU A 417 16.34 16.51 20.13
N PRO A 418 15.77 15.63 20.99
CA PRO A 418 16.40 15.27 22.24
C PRO A 418 17.76 14.63 22.02
N ALA A 419 18.77 15.10 22.78
CA ALA A 419 20.12 14.55 22.71
C ALA A 419 20.23 13.19 23.40
N ASP A 420 19.48 13.01 24.48
CA ASP A 420 19.52 11.82 25.30
C ASP A 420 18.59 10.73 24.74
N VAL A 421 19.05 9.50 24.79
CA VAL A 421 18.24 8.33 24.43
C VAL A 421 17.38 7.96 25.65
N PRO A 422 16.04 7.89 25.50
CA PRO A 422 15.16 7.54 26.60
C PRO A 422 15.33 6.06 27.01
N SER A 423 14.92 5.72 28.23
CA SER A 423 14.97 4.34 28.73
C SER A 423 13.96 3.39 28.06
N THR A 424 12.92 3.94 27.46
CA THR A 424 11.87 3.21 26.71
C THR A 424 11.63 3.91 25.37
N LEU A 425 11.41 3.11 24.33
CA LEU A 425 11.10 3.60 22.98
C LEU A 425 9.66 3.27 22.62
N ASP A 426 8.74 4.24 22.80
CA ASP A 426 7.51 4.26 22.04
C ASP A 426 7.78 4.70 20.58
N TYR A 427 6.78 4.75 19.73
CA TYR A 427 7.00 5.12 18.32
C TYR A 427 7.38 6.59 18.15
N PHE A 428 6.90 7.47 19.01
CA PHE A 428 7.28 8.88 18.94
C PHE A 428 8.73 9.11 19.38
N ALA A 429 9.16 8.56 20.49
CA ALA A 429 10.56 8.62 20.91
C ALA A 429 11.49 7.95 19.89
N PHE A 430 11.05 6.84 19.30
CA PHE A 430 11.78 6.19 18.22
C PHE A 430 11.89 7.09 16.98
N SER A 431 10.81 7.82 16.64
CA SER A 431 10.81 8.79 15.54
C SER A 431 11.82 9.92 15.77
N GLN A 432 11.87 10.46 17.00
CA GLN A 432 12.81 11.52 17.37
C GLN A 432 14.26 11.06 17.24
N GLN A 433 14.59 9.87 17.74
CA GLN A 433 15.96 9.34 17.69
C GLN A 433 16.34 8.90 16.27
N THR A 434 15.42 8.37 15.50
CA THR A 434 15.64 8.04 14.10
C THR A 434 15.95 9.30 13.28
N LEU A 435 15.14 10.35 13.44
CA LEU A 435 15.36 11.63 12.75
C LEU A 435 16.70 12.27 13.15
N ARG A 436 17.09 12.13 14.43
CA ARG A 436 18.41 12.56 14.91
C ARG A 436 19.55 11.81 14.22
N ALA A 437 19.45 10.49 14.11
CA ALA A 437 20.48 9.70 13.42
C ALA A 437 20.56 10.03 11.92
N LEU A 438 19.42 10.22 11.26
CA LEU A 438 19.38 10.69 9.86
C LEU A 438 20.01 12.07 9.69
N ALA A 439 19.83 12.97 10.65
CA ALA A 439 20.48 14.29 10.65
C ALA A 439 22.02 14.17 10.83
N LEU A 440 22.51 13.26 11.67
CA LEU A 440 23.93 12.95 11.80
C LEU A 440 24.51 12.39 10.49
N GLU A 441 23.83 11.44 9.86
CA GLU A 441 24.21 10.88 8.54
C GLU A 441 24.23 11.97 7.45
N ALA A 442 23.28 12.90 7.48
CA ALA A 442 23.22 14.03 6.55
C ALA A 442 24.44 14.95 6.68
N LYS A 443 25.05 15.00 7.87
CA LYS A 443 26.34 15.69 8.14
C LYS A 443 27.56 14.84 7.85
N GLN A 444 27.38 13.60 7.40
CA GLN A 444 28.43 12.60 7.26
C GLN A 444 29.09 12.19 8.59
N ASP A 445 28.42 12.44 9.72
CA ASP A 445 28.84 11.93 11.02
C ASP A 445 28.38 10.47 11.16
N TRP A 446 29.02 9.61 10.36
CA TRP A 446 28.73 8.18 10.32
C TRP A 446 28.95 7.49 11.66
N ALA A 447 29.99 7.93 12.40
CA ALA A 447 30.33 7.36 13.70
C ALA A 447 29.31 7.73 14.78
N GLY A 448 28.83 8.99 14.80
CA GLY A 448 27.78 9.44 15.70
C GLY A 448 26.46 8.73 15.43
N ALA A 449 26.07 8.62 14.17
CA ALA A 449 24.87 7.88 13.78
C ALA A 449 24.97 6.38 14.14
N GLN A 450 26.10 5.73 13.84
CA GLN A 450 26.34 4.33 14.21
C GLN A 450 26.21 4.10 15.72
N ALA A 451 26.82 4.96 16.54
CA ALA A 451 26.73 4.87 17.99
C ALA A 451 25.29 4.97 18.48
N LEU A 452 24.50 5.88 17.88
CA LEU A 452 23.09 6.05 18.21
C LEU A 452 22.28 4.80 17.80
N TRP A 453 22.45 4.28 16.58
CA TRP A 453 21.77 3.06 16.14
C TRP A 453 22.04 1.87 17.06
N LEU A 454 23.30 1.68 17.45
CA LEU A 454 23.71 0.61 18.38
C LEU A 454 23.10 0.79 19.78
N GLN A 455 22.94 2.04 20.25
CA GLN A 455 22.34 2.35 21.54
C GLN A 455 20.83 2.09 21.55
N LEU A 456 20.14 2.29 20.40
CA LEU A 456 18.70 2.07 20.27
C LEU A 456 18.33 0.58 20.15
N LEU A 457 19.18 -0.25 19.56
CA LEU A 457 18.89 -1.67 19.31
C LEU A 457 18.40 -2.46 20.54
N PRO A 458 19.05 -2.40 21.72
CA PRO A 458 18.58 -3.13 22.90
C PRO A 458 17.27 -2.58 23.48
N LEU A 459 16.84 -1.38 23.09
CA LEU A 459 15.61 -0.74 23.55
C LEU A 459 14.42 -0.99 22.61
N ALA A 460 14.68 -1.52 21.43
CA ALA A 460 13.67 -1.80 20.40
C ALA A 460 12.78 -2.98 20.81
N ARG A 461 11.60 -2.68 21.36
CA ARG A 461 10.65 -3.67 21.86
C ARG A 461 9.29 -3.62 21.15
N GLN A 462 9.01 -2.51 20.48
CA GLN A 462 7.82 -2.37 19.66
C GLN A 462 8.00 -3.08 18.31
N PRO A 463 6.91 -3.56 17.72
CA PRO A 463 6.96 -4.18 16.40
C PRO A 463 7.74 -3.34 15.38
N LEU A 464 8.54 -4.01 14.56
CA LEU A 464 9.34 -3.46 13.45
C LEU A 464 10.45 -2.47 13.82
N GLN A 465 10.55 -1.98 15.06
CA GLN A 465 11.65 -1.10 15.47
C GLN A 465 13.02 -1.76 15.27
N ARG A 466 13.13 -3.04 15.65
CA ARG A 466 14.40 -3.77 15.51
C ARG A 466 14.78 -3.95 14.05
N ASP A 467 13.83 -4.37 13.21
CA ASP A 467 14.08 -4.57 11.77
C ASP A 467 14.53 -3.27 11.10
N GLN A 468 13.90 -2.16 11.48
CA GLN A 468 14.26 -0.82 11.01
C GLN A 468 15.66 -0.40 11.46
N LEU A 469 16.05 -0.67 12.71
CA LEU A 469 17.37 -0.36 13.22
C LEU A 469 18.47 -1.22 12.58
N GLU A 470 18.23 -2.51 12.38
CA GLU A 470 19.17 -3.38 11.68
C GLU A 470 19.37 -2.92 10.23
N LEU A 471 18.31 -2.51 9.54
CA LEU A 471 18.39 -1.93 8.21
C LEU A 471 19.19 -0.61 8.22
N ALA A 472 18.86 0.32 9.11
CA ALA A 472 19.55 1.61 9.21
C ALA A 472 21.05 1.45 9.53
N LEU A 473 21.38 0.57 10.46
CA LEU A 473 22.78 0.28 10.82
C LEU A 473 23.54 -0.39 9.67
N ALA A 474 22.91 -1.31 8.94
CA ALA A 474 23.48 -1.94 7.76
C ALA A 474 23.80 -0.93 6.67
N MET A 475 22.85 -0.01 6.40
CA MET A 475 23.04 1.08 5.44
C MET A 475 24.14 2.04 5.89
N ASN A 476 24.25 2.32 7.18
CA ASN A 476 25.34 3.13 7.75
C ASN A 476 26.70 2.46 7.53
N TYR A 477 26.81 1.15 7.81
CA TYR A 477 28.04 0.39 7.56
C TYR A 477 28.40 0.34 6.06
N GLU A 478 27.42 0.16 5.19
CA GLU A 478 27.62 0.18 3.74
C GLU A 478 28.19 1.53 3.28
N ARG A 479 27.51 2.63 3.63
CA ARG A 479 27.85 4.00 3.19
C ARG A 479 29.15 4.52 3.79
N SER A 480 29.51 4.06 5.00
CA SER A 480 30.76 4.43 5.67
C SER A 480 31.96 3.54 5.32
N GLY A 481 31.81 2.60 4.36
CA GLY A 481 32.87 1.68 3.96
C GLY A 481 33.22 0.61 5.00
N GLN A 482 32.29 0.31 5.91
CA GLN A 482 32.49 -0.64 7.01
C GLN A 482 31.67 -1.93 6.82
N LEU A 483 31.39 -2.31 5.57
CA LEU A 483 30.51 -3.43 5.21
C LEU A 483 30.83 -4.73 5.96
N ALA A 484 32.11 -5.01 6.21
CA ALA A 484 32.55 -6.21 6.93
C ALA A 484 31.95 -6.33 8.35
N LYS A 485 31.58 -5.21 8.99
CA LYS A 485 30.92 -5.23 10.32
C LYS A 485 29.54 -5.85 10.30
N VAL A 486 28.85 -5.82 9.17
CA VAL A 486 27.54 -6.51 9.01
C VAL A 486 27.69 -8.02 9.21
N PHE A 487 28.84 -8.56 8.81
CA PHE A 487 29.13 -9.99 8.77
C PHE A 487 30.09 -10.46 9.89
N ALA A 488 30.47 -9.57 10.80
CA ALA A 488 31.29 -9.92 11.95
C ALA A 488 30.55 -10.90 12.89
N ALA A 489 31.27 -11.72 13.63
CA ALA A 489 30.68 -12.72 14.52
C ALA A 489 29.82 -12.10 15.65
N ASP A 490 30.14 -10.89 16.06
CA ASP A 490 29.42 -10.07 17.05
C ASP A 490 28.45 -9.05 16.43
N SER A 491 28.18 -9.16 15.14
CA SER A 491 27.27 -8.25 14.45
C SER A 491 25.87 -8.32 15.06
N PRO A 492 25.26 -7.18 15.41
CA PRO A 492 23.88 -7.16 15.88
C PRO A 492 22.84 -7.32 14.75
N ILE A 493 23.29 -7.34 13.48
CA ILE A 493 22.43 -7.45 12.31
C ILE A 493 22.14 -8.91 12.02
N SER A 494 20.93 -9.34 12.39
CA SER A 494 20.46 -10.72 12.23
C SER A 494 19.46 -10.88 11.07
N ALA A 495 18.94 -9.78 10.53
CA ALA A 495 17.97 -9.76 9.44
C ALA A 495 18.56 -10.37 8.16
N LYS A 496 18.14 -11.60 7.83
CA LYS A 496 18.70 -12.38 6.72
C LYS A 496 18.64 -11.65 5.38
N GLN A 497 17.49 -11.02 5.06
CA GLN A 497 17.33 -10.31 3.79
C GLN A 497 18.28 -9.12 3.67
N VAL A 498 18.53 -8.39 4.75
CA VAL A 498 19.52 -7.31 4.79
C VAL A 498 20.90 -7.86 4.41
N ARG A 499 21.31 -8.96 5.02
CA ARG A 499 22.60 -9.62 4.75
C ARG A 499 22.69 -10.15 3.32
N TYR A 500 21.62 -10.81 2.81
CA TYR A 500 21.57 -11.31 1.44
C TYR A 500 21.65 -10.19 0.40
N ILE A 501 20.97 -9.06 0.61
CA ILE A 501 21.06 -7.89 -0.28
C ILE A 501 22.51 -7.39 -0.38
N LEU A 502 23.16 -7.25 0.74
CA LEU A 502 24.55 -6.77 0.78
C LEU A 502 25.54 -7.77 0.16
N LEU A 503 25.35 -9.07 0.39
CA LEU A 503 26.20 -10.10 -0.23
C LEU A 503 26.06 -10.07 -1.76
N ARG A 504 24.84 -10.04 -2.27
CA ARG A 504 24.63 -10.13 -3.72
C ARG A 504 24.97 -8.85 -4.49
N ASN A 505 24.73 -7.66 -3.90
CA ASN A 505 24.91 -6.41 -4.61
C ASN A 505 26.24 -5.72 -4.34
N VAL A 506 26.74 -5.74 -3.10
CA VAL A 506 27.86 -4.90 -2.65
C VAL A 506 29.11 -5.67 -2.31
N ALA A 507 28.99 -6.88 -1.74
CA ALA A 507 30.15 -7.63 -1.26
C ALA A 507 31.16 -7.88 -2.39
N GLY A 508 32.43 -7.56 -2.10
CA GLY A 508 33.54 -7.90 -2.98
C GLY A 508 34.03 -9.35 -2.79
N PRO A 509 34.96 -9.82 -3.64
CA PRO A 509 35.41 -11.23 -3.65
C PRO A 509 35.94 -11.70 -2.30
N ASP A 510 36.70 -10.88 -1.60
CA ASP A 510 37.30 -11.27 -0.32
C ASP A 510 36.27 -11.46 0.78
N LEU A 511 35.27 -10.56 0.87
CA LEU A 511 34.17 -10.71 1.81
C LEU A 511 33.33 -11.94 1.51
N LEU A 512 33.05 -12.20 0.24
CA LEU A 512 32.30 -13.41 -0.18
C LEU A 512 33.06 -14.68 0.23
N ARG A 513 34.36 -14.79 -0.02
CA ARG A 513 35.20 -15.93 0.43
C ARG A 513 35.21 -16.08 1.95
N GLN A 514 35.26 -14.95 2.68
CA GLN A 514 35.15 -14.95 4.13
C GLN A 514 33.81 -15.53 4.59
N GLN A 515 32.69 -15.16 3.93
CA GLN A 515 31.38 -15.66 4.28
C GLN A 515 31.18 -17.15 3.90
N ILE A 516 31.74 -17.58 2.78
CA ILE A 516 31.75 -19.00 2.41
C ILE A 516 32.46 -19.86 3.50
N ALA A 517 33.54 -19.33 4.09
CA ALA A 517 34.29 -20.04 5.12
C ALA A 517 33.63 -19.99 6.50
N ASN A 518 33.02 -18.86 6.88
CA ASN A 518 32.72 -18.54 8.27
C ASN A 518 31.22 -18.36 8.59
N ALA A 519 30.33 -18.17 7.60
CA ALA A 519 28.91 -17.94 7.89
C ALA A 519 28.30 -19.18 8.56
N SER A 520 27.55 -18.96 9.63
CA SER A 520 26.84 -20.02 10.35
C SER A 520 25.58 -20.50 9.58
N ASP A 521 24.91 -19.59 8.86
CA ASP A 521 23.74 -19.90 8.04
C ASP A 521 24.17 -20.59 6.73
N PRO A 522 23.71 -21.83 6.48
CA PRO A 522 24.03 -22.55 5.25
C PRO A 522 23.58 -21.82 3.98
N THR A 523 22.41 -21.18 4.02
CA THR A 523 21.88 -20.42 2.88
C THR A 523 22.77 -19.19 2.58
N GLU A 524 23.24 -18.52 3.62
CA GLU A 524 24.17 -17.39 3.45
C GLU A 524 25.49 -17.84 2.81
N ARG A 525 26.07 -18.96 3.28
CA ARG A 525 27.29 -19.54 2.68
C ARG A 525 27.08 -19.89 1.20
N GLN A 526 26.01 -20.59 0.89
CA GLN A 526 25.71 -21.02 -0.47
C GLN A 526 25.43 -19.81 -1.38
N SER A 527 24.74 -18.80 -0.87
CA SER A 527 24.47 -17.57 -1.61
C SER A 527 25.74 -16.79 -1.88
N ALA A 528 26.63 -16.67 -0.89
CA ALA A 528 27.93 -16.05 -1.07
C ALA A 528 28.76 -16.81 -2.14
N GLN A 529 28.73 -18.14 -2.13
CA GLN A 529 29.42 -18.96 -3.11
C GLN A 529 28.82 -18.79 -4.52
N PHE A 530 27.50 -18.76 -4.63
CA PHE A 530 26.84 -18.51 -5.92
C PHE A 530 27.21 -17.14 -6.49
N VAL A 531 27.12 -16.10 -5.66
CA VAL A 531 27.44 -14.72 -6.06
C VAL A 531 28.91 -14.60 -6.49
N LEU A 532 29.83 -15.23 -5.74
CA LEU A 532 31.27 -15.23 -6.10
C LEU A 532 31.49 -15.85 -7.48
N LEU A 533 31.04 -17.08 -7.68
CA LEU A 533 31.23 -17.81 -8.94
C LEU A 533 30.54 -17.11 -10.12
N TYR A 534 29.34 -16.58 -9.90
CA TYR A 534 28.58 -15.84 -10.91
C TYR A 534 29.32 -14.56 -11.33
N LYS A 535 29.74 -13.73 -10.36
CA LYS A 535 30.42 -12.46 -10.63
C LYS A 535 31.81 -12.67 -11.21
N ASP A 536 32.56 -13.66 -10.75
CA ASP A 536 33.86 -14.01 -11.36
C ASP A 536 33.71 -14.29 -12.87
N LEU A 537 32.70 -15.10 -13.24
CA LEU A 537 32.41 -15.39 -14.65
C LEU A 537 32.01 -14.15 -15.42
N LEU A 538 31.01 -13.38 -14.91
CA LEU A 538 30.49 -12.23 -15.63
C LEU A 538 31.49 -11.08 -15.74
N HIS A 539 32.34 -10.90 -14.74
CA HIS A 539 33.44 -9.92 -14.77
C HIS A 539 34.71 -10.45 -15.46
N ARG A 540 34.59 -11.63 -16.11
CA ARG A 540 35.70 -12.26 -16.91
C ARG A 540 36.94 -12.58 -16.08
N GLN A 541 36.76 -12.81 -14.76
CA GLN A 541 37.84 -13.23 -13.85
C GLN A 541 38.01 -14.76 -13.93
N PHE A 542 38.27 -15.30 -15.13
CA PHE A 542 38.21 -16.75 -15.41
C PHE A 542 39.22 -17.57 -14.61
N ALA A 543 40.41 -17.03 -14.33
CA ALA A 543 41.39 -17.70 -13.48
C ALA A 543 40.88 -17.85 -12.06
N THR A 544 40.35 -16.76 -11.48
CA THR A 544 39.79 -16.73 -10.14
C THR A 544 38.57 -17.66 -10.05
N PHE A 545 37.69 -17.61 -11.04
CA PHE A 545 36.58 -18.54 -11.14
C PHE A 545 37.01 -20.00 -11.09
N ALA A 546 38.07 -20.36 -11.82
CA ALA A 546 38.56 -21.75 -11.86
C ALA A 546 39.09 -22.21 -10.49
N ASP A 547 39.71 -21.30 -9.74
CA ASP A 547 40.24 -21.63 -8.42
C ASP A 547 39.12 -21.69 -7.35
N ASP A 548 38.17 -20.76 -7.39
CA ASP A 548 37.03 -20.77 -6.49
C ASP A 548 36.07 -21.96 -6.76
N LEU A 549 35.91 -22.34 -8.05
CA LEU A 549 35.11 -23.50 -8.43
C LEU A 549 35.68 -24.82 -7.91
N LYS A 550 37.01 -24.98 -7.88
CA LYS A 550 37.66 -26.19 -7.31
C LYS A 550 37.38 -26.39 -5.84
N GLN A 551 37.14 -25.29 -5.12
CA GLN A 551 36.88 -25.29 -3.67
C GLN A 551 35.36 -25.33 -3.37
N ALA A 552 34.52 -25.19 -4.39
CA ALA A 552 33.09 -25.04 -4.26
C ALA A 552 32.39 -26.37 -3.89
N SER A 553 31.47 -26.29 -2.93
CA SER A 553 30.49 -27.35 -2.66
C SER A 553 29.22 -27.07 -3.49
N LEU A 554 29.07 -27.80 -4.61
CA LEU A 554 28.01 -27.55 -5.58
C LEU A 554 26.73 -28.32 -5.21
N SER A 555 25.94 -27.77 -4.26
CA SER A 555 24.69 -28.37 -3.79
C SER A 555 23.52 -28.19 -4.76
N GLU A 556 22.49 -29.03 -4.59
CA GLU A 556 21.21 -28.93 -5.30
C GLU A 556 20.17 -28.09 -4.53
N ASP A 557 20.53 -27.53 -3.39
CA ASP A 557 19.65 -26.74 -2.57
C ASP A 557 19.25 -25.46 -3.31
N LYS A 558 17.96 -25.14 -3.31
CA LYS A 558 17.44 -23.93 -3.90
C LYS A 558 17.78 -22.72 -3.03
N LEU A 559 18.32 -21.69 -3.64
CA LEU A 559 18.75 -20.49 -2.96
C LEU A 559 17.60 -19.45 -2.79
N GLY A 560 16.55 -19.59 -3.58
CA GLY A 560 15.32 -18.81 -3.41
C GLY A 560 15.54 -17.29 -3.40
N THR A 561 14.89 -16.63 -2.46
CA THR A 561 14.92 -15.16 -2.31
C THR A 561 16.28 -14.59 -1.91
N SER A 562 17.22 -15.42 -1.46
CA SER A 562 18.58 -14.97 -1.10
C SER A 562 19.35 -14.37 -2.29
N LEU A 563 19.04 -14.81 -3.51
CA LEU A 563 19.58 -14.25 -4.77
C LEU A 563 18.74 -13.11 -5.35
N GLY A 564 17.67 -12.70 -4.69
CA GLY A 564 16.71 -11.72 -5.17
C GLY A 564 15.62 -12.33 -6.04
N TYR A 565 14.73 -11.47 -6.53
CA TYR A 565 13.65 -11.91 -7.41
C TYR A 565 14.22 -12.42 -8.74
N THR A 566 13.94 -13.67 -9.04
CA THR A 566 14.20 -14.28 -10.34
C THR A 566 12.93 -14.96 -10.82
N TYR A 567 12.58 -14.79 -12.10
CA TYR A 567 11.47 -15.53 -12.73
C TYR A 567 11.67 -17.06 -12.64
N THR A 568 12.88 -17.48 -12.28
CA THR A 568 13.25 -18.86 -12.04
C THR A 568 13.71 -19.02 -10.59
N SER A 569 12.76 -19.26 -9.69
CA SER A 569 13.01 -19.46 -8.23
C SER A 569 13.80 -20.73 -7.89
N GLY A 570 14.43 -21.37 -8.86
CA GLY A 570 15.07 -22.67 -8.72
C GLY A 570 16.59 -22.70 -8.86
N GLN A 571 17.27 -21.55 -8.77
CA GLN A 571 18.73 -21.50 -8.92
C GLN A 571 19.44 -22.27 -7.80
N THR A 572 20.37 -23.12 -8.18
CA THR A 572 21.22 -23.90 -7.28
C THR A 572 22.68 -23.80 -7.69
N LEU A 573 23.61 -24.11 -6.80
CA LEU A 573 25.04 -24.15 -7.12
C LEU A 573 25.39 -25.22 -8.17
N LYS A 574 24.53 -26.22 -8.35
CA LYS A 574 24.76 -27.30 -9.33
C LYS A 574 24.88 -26.76 -10.79
N LEU A 575 24.32 -25.58 -11.09
CA LEU A 575 24.45 -25.00 -12.44
C LEU A 575 25.91 -24.80 -12.87
N PHE A 576 26.85 -24.60 -11.93
CA PHE A 576 28.28 -24.47 -12.26
C PHE A 576 28.95 -25.82 -12.62
N GLN A 577 28.22 -26.93 -12.58
CA GLN A 577 28.61 -28.23 -13.14
C GLN A 577 28.13 -28.41 -14.60
N TRP A 578 27.56 -27.35 -15.19
CA TRP A 578 27.06 -27.43 -16.57
C TRP A 578 28.15 -27.96 -17.51
N ASN A 579 27.82 -29.04 -18.23
CA ASN A 579 28.75 -29.78 -19.10
C ASN A 579 28.50 -29.57 -20.59
N GLY A 580 27.61 -28.66 -20.97
CA GLY A 580 27.28 -28.40 -22.37
C GLY A 580 26.26 -29.33 -23.00
N ASP A 581 25.75 -30.30 -22.30
CA ASP A 581 25.05 -31.51 -22.79
C ASP A 581 23.64 -31.29 -23.36
N LYS A 582 23.09 -30.14 -23.45
CA LYS A 582 21.69 -29.98 -23.91
C LYS A 582 21.52 -28.74 -24.76
N ALA A 583 22.27 -28.68 -25.85
CA ALA A 583 22.04 -27.61 -26.78
C ALA A 583 20.83 -27.94 -27.68
N GLU A 584 19.61 -27.50 -27.28
CA GLU A 584 18.43 -27.47 -28.17
C GLU A 584 18.70 -26.72 -29.47
N SER A 585 19.68 -25.81 -29.45
CA SER A 585 20.18 -25.07 -30.58
C SER A 585 20.96 -25.93 -31.56
N GLY A 586 21.34 -27.15 -31.20
CA GLY A 586 22.25 -27.98 -31.99
C GLY A 586 23.69 -27.46 -32.04
N TYR A 587 24.06 -26.52 -31.15
CA TYR A 587 25.43 -26.01 -31.02
C TYR A 587 26.11 -26.71 -29.83
N ALA A 588 27.14 -27.52 -30.14
CA ALA A 588 27.87 -28.27 -29.14
C ALA A 588 28.80 -27.35 -28.33
N CYS A 589 28.77 -27.46 -27.02
CA CYS A 589 29.64 -26.70 -26.13
C CYS A 589 30.35 -27.63 -25.14
N PRO A 590 31.60 -27.31 -24.75
CA PRO A 590 32.21 -27.88 -23.59
C PRO A 590 31.53 -27.36 -22.31
N GLY A 591 31.80 -27.99 -21.16
CA GLY A 591 31.32 -27.50 -19.89
C GLY A 591 31.86 -26.13 -19.53
N ILE A 592 31.20 -25.46 -18.55
CA ILE A 592 31.55 -24.07 -18.18
C ILE A 592 32.98 -23.92 -17.69
N ALA A 593 33.52 -24.89 -16.97
CA ALA A 593 34.91 -24.87 -16.51
C ALA A 593 35.91 -24.83 -17.66
N GLN A 594 35.68 -25.65 -18.71
CA GLN A 594 36.53 -25.67 -19.90
C GLN A 594 36.33 -24.42 -20.77
N THR A 595 35.08 -23.94 -20.85
CA THR A 595 34.75 -22.68 -21.57
C THR A 595 35.52 -21.50 -20.92
N ALA A 596 35.49 -21.40 -19.60
CA ALA A 596 36.22 -20.36 -18.84
C ALA A 596 37.73 -20.49 -19.05
N ALA A 597 38.29 -21.70 -18.97
CA ALA A 597 39.72 -21.92 -19.25
C ALA A 597 40.13 -21.46 -20.66
N THR A 598 39.29 -21.77 -21.67
CA THR A 598 39.56 -21.30 -23.04
C THR A 598 39.49 -19.78 -23.17
N LEU A 599 38.55 -19.13 -22.48
CA LEU A 599 38.45 -17.65 -22.46
C LEU A 599 39.57 -17.00 -21.66
N GLN A 600 40.12 -17.71 -20.68
CA GLN A 600 41.33 -17.27 -19.98
C GLN A 600 42.56 -17.23 -20.88
N GLU A 601 42.69 -18.20 -21.76
CA GLU A 601 43.81 -18.28 -22.74
C GLU A 601 43.60 -17.31 -23.93
N ASP A 602 42.37 -17.25 -24.45
CA ASP A 602 41.95 -16.38 -25.54
C ASP A 602 40.57 -15.79 -25.28
N ALA A 603 40.54 -14.59 -24.73
CA ALA A 603 39.30 -13.86 -24.40
C ALA A 603 38.41 -13.54 -25.57
N LYS A 604 38.90 -13.74 -26.85
CA LYS A 604 38.16 -13.51 -28.09
C LYS A 604 37.88 -14.82 -28.86
N ASN A 605 38.09 -15.97 -28.22
CA ASN A 605 37.81 -17.25 -28.85
C ASN A 605 36.33 -17.34 -29.26
N PRO A 606 36.00 -17.47 -30.55
CA PRO A 606 34.62 -17.40 -31.03
C PRO A 606 33.73 -18.50 -30.47
N HIS A 607 34.27 -19.73 -30.37
CA HIS A 607 33.52 -20.86 -29.88
C HIS A 607 33.21 -20.70 -28.37
N ALA A 608 34.22 -20.34 -27.59
CA ALA A 608 34.08 -20.16 -26.15
C ALA A 608 33.16 -18.98 -25.78
N LEU A 609 33.17 -17.86 -26.55
CA LEU A 609 32.23 -16.75 -26.36
C LEU A 609 30.78 -17.19 -26.60
N ASN A 610 30.54 -17.95 -27.69
CA ASN A 610 29.21 -18.50 -27.93
C ASN A 610 28.76 -19.46 -26.83
N CYS A 611 29.65 -20.34 -26.35
CA CYS A 611 29.36 -21.31 -25.29
C CYS A 611 29.16 -20.66 -23.93
N PHE A 612 29.84 -19.57 -23.64
CA PHE A 612 29.54 -18.76 -22.45
C PHE A 612 28.15 -18.14 -22.54
N GLY A 613 27.75 -17.64 -23.72
CA GLY A 613 26.38 -17.20 -23.99
C GLY A 613 25.34 -18.32 -23.81
N GLU A 614 25.67 -19.55 -24.20
CA GLU A 614 24.79 -20.72 -23.99
C GLU A 614 24.66 -21.09 -22.52
N PHE A 615 25.74 -21.05 -21.75
CA PHE A 615 25.70 -21.25 -20.31
C PHE A 615 24.72 -20.28 -19.63
N ILE A 616 24.84 -18.98 -19.94
CA ILE A 616 23.97 -17.94 -19.38
C ILE A 616 22.50 -18.22 -19.75
N LEU A 617 22.23 -18.42 -21.03
CA LEU A 617 20.86 -18.62 -21.54
C LEU A 617 20.20 -19.87 -20.94
N ARG A 618 20.91 -20.99 -20.92
CA ARG A 618 20.35 -22.29 -20.51
C ARG A 618 20.13 -22.42 -19.03
N ASN A 619 20.89 -21.67 -18.25
CA ASN A 619 20.74 -21.65 -16.81
C ASN A 619 19.88 -20.46 -16.32
N GLY A 620 19.25 -19.71 -17.22
CA GLY A 620 18.35 -18.62 -16.88
C GLY A 620 19.04 -17.48 -16.11
N LEU A 621 20.30 -17.19 -16.48
CA LEU A 621 21.10 -16.18 -15.78
C LEU A 621 20.92 -14.77 -16.38
N ASP A 622 20.21 -14.64 -17.49
CA ASP A 622 19.86 -13.34 -18.04
C ASP A 622 18.91 -12.59 -17.10
N GLY A 623 19.21 -11.33 -16.86
CA GLY A 623 18.35 -10.48 -16.03
C GLY A 623 18.38 -10.81 -14.53
N MET A 624 19.33 -11.64 -14.07
CA MET A 624 19.52 -11.79 -12.63
C MET A 624 19.85 -10.45 -11.98
N PRO A 625 19.28 -10.13 -10.80
CA PRO A 625 19.42 -8.82 -10.18
C PRO A 625 20.80 -8.57 -9.54
N LEU A 626 21.76 -9.51 -9.67
CA LEU A 626 23.06 -9.44 -9.02
C LEU A 626 23.97 -8.35 -9.57
N GLU A 627 23.76 -7.94 -10.82
CA GLU A 627 24.51 -6.87 -11.51
C GLU A 627 23.65 -5.62 -11.74
N GLN A 628 22.37 -5.65 -11.37
CA GLN A 628 21.52 -4.49 -11.52
C GLN A 628 21.77 -3.52 -10.35
N PRO A 629 22.03 -2.23 -10.66
CA PRO A 629 22.19 -1.23 -9.61
C PRO A 629 20.85 -1.07 -8.89
N ARG A 630 20.89 -1.11 -7.57
CA ARG A 630 19.72 -0.79 -6.77
C ARG A 630 19.46 0.72 -6.78
N ALA A 631 18.23 1.11 -6.48
CA ALA A 631 17.85 2.51 -6.41
C ALA A 631 18.78 3.30 -5.48
N ALA A 632 19.21 4.47 -5.91
CA ALA A 632 20.11 5.30 -5.12
C ALA A 632 19.53 5.56 -3.72
N GLY A 633 20.37 5.41 -2.70
CA GLY A 633 19.94 5.58 -1.32
C GLY A 633 19.25 4.38 -0.67
N SER A 634 18.99 3.29 -1.40
CA SER A 634 18.55 2.02 -0.80
C SER A 634 19.72 1.15 -0.36
N LEU A 635 19.44 0.15 0.50
CA LEU A 635 20.43 -0.86 0.90
C LEU A 635 20.96 -1.59 -0.34
N GLY A 636 22.26 -1.74 -0.44
CA GLY A 636 22.90 -2.42 -1.56
C GLY A 636 23.11 -1.54 -2.79
N SER A 637 23.01 -0.20 -2.66
CA SER A 637 23.19 0.74 -3.76
C SER A 637 24.63 1.19 -4.01
N THR A 638 25.58 0.86 -3.12
CA THR A 638 27.00 1.15 -3.33
C THR A 638 27.64 0.15 -4.30
N ALA A 639 28.66 0.59 -5.01
CA ALA A 639 29.34 -0.26 -5.99
C ALA A 639 30.07 -1.44 -5.32
N SER A 640 30.05 -2.59 -5.96
CA SER A 640 30.85 -3.75 -5.57
C SER A 640 32.31 -3.58 -5.97
N ASP A 641 33.22 -4.26 -5.24
CA ASP A 641 34.66 -4.26 -5.52
C ASP A 641 35.06 -5.22 -6.67
N PHE A 642 34.12 -5.86 -7.35
CA PHE A 642 34.42 -6.66 -8.52
C PHE A 642 34.96 -5.79 -9.66
N LYS A 643 36.09 -6.21 -10.21
CA LYS A 643 36.78 -5.46 -11.27
C LYS A 643 36.36 -5.95 -12.66
N GLY A 644 36.41 -5.06 -13.63
CA GLY A 644 36.13 -5.36 -15.01
C GLY A 644 34.67 -5.04 -15.41
N GLU A 645 34.43 -4.99 -16.70
CA GLU A 645 33.09 -4.77 -17.24
C GLU A 645 32.30 -6.08 -17.24
N THR A 646 31.03 -6.00 -16.93
CA THR A 646 30.13 -7.14 -16.93
C THR A 646 29.91 -7.66 -18.36
N PHE A 647 30.10 -8.94 -18.58
CA PHE A 647 29.81 -9.61 -19.84
C PHE A 647 28.31 -9.66 -20.13
N SER A 648 27.93 -9.32 -21.36
CA SER A 648 26.61 -9.61 -21.88
C SER A 648 26.68 -10.61 -23.04
N ARG A 649 25.63 -11.42 -23.19
CA ARG A 649 25.56 -12.35 -24.33
C ARG A 649 25.60 -11.60 -25.67
N LEU A 650 24.88 -10.47 -25.76
CA LEU A 650 24.83 -9.67 -26.99
C LEU A 650 26.23 -9.16 -27.38
N ASP A 651 27.05 -8.71 -26.41
CA ASP A 651 28.40 -8.23 -26.69
C ASP A 651 29.31 -9.39 -27.06
N GLY A 652 29.16 -10.56 -26.47
CA GLY A 652 29.84 -11.78 -26.89
C GLY A 652 29.54 -12.13 -28.37
N TYR A 653 28.26 -12.14 -28.74
CA TYR A 653 27.84 -12.41 -30.12
C TYR A 653 28.33 -11.34 -31.08
N LYS A 654 28.28 -10.05 -30.72
CA LYS A 654 28.84 -8.95 -31.55
C LYS A 654 30.33 -9.14 -31.83
N GLN A 655 31.11 -9.58 -30.82
CA GLN A 655 32.55 -9.87 -30.98
C GLN A 655 32.79 -11.02 -31.98
N VAL A 656 32.02 -12.10 -31.87
CA VAL A 656 32.13 -13.24 -32.83
C VAL A 656 31.73 -12.81 -34.22
N ILE A 657 30.65 -12.05 -34.39
CA ILE A 657 30.17 -11.55 -35.69
C ILE A 657 31.22 -10.66 -36.35
N ALA A 658 31.86 -9.78 -35.59
CA ALA A 658 32.90 -8.86 -36.05
C ALA A 658 34.23 -9.57 -36.39
N ASN A 659 34.51 -10.74 -35.83
CA ASN A 659 35.76 -11.46 -36.04
C ASN A 659 35.82 -12.06 -37.45
N ALA A 660 36.61 -11.48 -38.32
CA ALA A 660 36.77 -11.95 -39.71
C ALA A 660 37.31 -13.40 -39.80
N LYS A 661 38.03 -13.88 -38.78
CA LYS A 661 38.66 -15.21 -38.75
C LYS A 661 37.77 -16.25 -38.01
N ALA A 662 36.61 -15.86 -37.52
CA ALA A 662 35.72 -16.79 -36.80
C ALA A 662 35.25 -17.91 -37.75
N PRO A 663 35.24 -19.16 -37.30
CA PRO A 663 34.72 -20.30 -38.06
C PRO A 663 33.29 -20.03 -38.54
N LYS A 664 32.97 -20.59 -39.74
CA LYS A 664 31.64 -20.39 -40.37
C LYS A 664 30.49 -20.76 -39.42
N THR A 665 30.62 -21.85 -38.72
CA THR A 665 29.63 -22.37 -37.76
C THR A 665 29.43 -21.42 -36.59
N ASP A 666 30.52 -20.93 -35.99
CA ASP A 666 30.47 -20.03 -34.84
C ASP A 666 29.84 -18.69 -35.20
N LYS A 667 30.19 -18.16 -36.37
CA LYS A 667 29.64 -16.90 -36.85
C LYS A 667 28.16 -17.00 -37.21
N ALA A 668 27.74 -18.10 -37.84
CA ALA A 668 26.34 -18.36 -38.15
C ALA A 668 25.51 -18.48 -36.85
N TYR A 669 26.07 -19.15 -35.84
CA TYR A 669 25.42 -19.30 -34.54
C TYR A 669 25.31 -17.98 -33.80
N ALA A 670 26.38 -17.18 -33.74
CA ALA A 670 26.37 -15.85 -33.12
C ALA A 670 25.33 -14.93 -33.76
N LEU A 671 25.23 -14.91 -35.12
CA LEU A 671 24.20 -14.16 -35.84
C LEU A 671 22.79 -14.61 -35.45
N PHE A 672 22.54 -15.91 -35.39
CA PHE A 672 21.27 -16.48 -34.98
C PHE A 672 20.90 -16.03 -33.57
N ARG A 673 21.82 -16.16 -32.63
CA ARG A 673 21.57 -15.78 -31.21
C ARG A 673 21.40 -14.28 -31.01
N ALA A 674 22.23 -13.46 -31.68
CA ALA A 674 22.13 -12.00 -31.62
C ALA A 674 20.76 -11.47 -32.09
N ILE A 675 20.19 -12.10 -33.14
CA ILE A 675 18.83 -11.77 -33.60
C ILE A 675 17.78 -12.23 -32.56
N ASN A 676 17.94 -13.44 -32.05
CA ASN A 676 17.00 -13.98 -31.03
C ASN A 676 17.05 -13.26 -29.68
N CYS A 677 18.07 -12.44 -29.41
CA CYS A 677 18.05 -11.55 -28.23
C CYS A 677 16.85 -10.61 -28.23
N TYR A 678 16.24 -10.36 -29.39
CA TYR A 678 15.11 -9.46 -29.56
C TYR A 678 13.76 -10.17 -29.77
N ALA A 679 13.75 -11.50 -29.81
CA ALA A 679 12.55 -12.29 -30.04
C ALA A 679 11.80 -12.52 -28.70
N PRO A 680 10.44 -12.52 -28.67
CA PRO A 680 9.54 -12.07 -29.74
C PRO A 680 9.14 -10.59 -29.60
N ALA A 681 9.51 -9.92 -28.53
CA ALA A 681 8.95 -8.64 -28.11
C ALA A 681 9.68 -7.42 -28.69
N GLY A 682 10.81 -7.62 -29.39
CA GLY A 682 11.57 -6.55 -30.00
C GLY A 682 12.54 -5.80 -29.08
N TYR A 683 12.58 -6.08 -27.79
CA TYR A 683 13.56 -5.55 -26.84
C TYR A 683 14.72 -6.52 -26.56
N ASN A 684 15.85 -5.99 -26.14
CA ASN A 684 17.06 -6.80 -25.89
C ASN A 684 16.93 -7.60 -24.57
N SER A 685 16.86 -8.92 -24.67
CA SER A 685 16.84 -9.85 -23.53
C SER A 685 18.22 -10.41 -23.17
N CYS A 686 19.29 -10.05 -23.88
CA CYS A 686 20.64 -10.60 -23.70
C CYS A 686 21.60 -9.69 -22.91
N GLY A 687 21.13 -8.54 -22.47
CA GLY A 687 21.98 -7.52 -21.86
C GLY A 687 22.91 -6.79 -22.83
N GLY A 688 23.71 -5.85 -22.30
CA GLY A 688 24.58 -5.01 -23.11
C GLY A 688 23.84 -3.89 -23.83
N GLU A 689 24.60 -3.14 -24.64
CA GLU A 689 24.08 -1.99 -25.38
C GLU A 689 23.16 -2.42 -26.52
N ASP A 690 22.01 -1.80 -26.57
CA ASP A 690 21.01 -2.04 -27.62
C ASP A 690 21.51 -1.72 -29.02
N VAL A 691 20.99 -2.42 -29.98
CA VAL A 691 21.32 -2.16 -31.42
C VAL A 691 20.07 -1.75 -32.21
N ALA A 692 20.26 -0.81 -33.11
CA ALA A 692 19.20 -0.34 -33.99
C ALA A 692 18.59 -1.48 -34.86
N PRO A 693 17.29 -1.41 -35.20
CA PRO A 693 16.63 -2.39 -36.07
C PRO A 693 17.35 -2.63 -37.42
N ALA A 694 18.03 -1.60 -37.96
CA ALA A 694 18.81 -1.72 -39.16
C ALA A 694 20.00 -2.68 -39.04
N VAL A 695 20.65 -2.71 -37.84
CA VAL A 695 21.75 -3.64 -37.54
C VAL A 695 21.21 -5.06 -37.45
N ARG A 696 20.12 -5.31 -36.76
CA ARG A 696 19.45 -6.62 -36.66
C ARG A 696 19.03 -7.14 -38.04
N LYS A 697 18.48 -6.26 -38.89
CA LYS A 697 18.15 -6.57 -40.26
C LYS A 697 19.41 -6.91 -41.10
N GLY A 698 20.52 -6.24 -40.81
CA GLY A 698 21.82 -6.54 -41.39
C GLY A 698 22.29 -7.95 -41.01
N TRP A 699 22.25 -8.30 -39.76
CA TRP A 699 22.58 -9.64 -39.23
C TRP A 699 21.71 -10.74 -39.87
N PHE A 700 20.40 -10.47 -39.97
CA PHE A 700 19.46 -11.40 -40.60
C PHE A 700 19.82 -11.65 -42.06
N ARG A 701 20.10 -10.59 -42.86
CA ARG A 701 20.53 -10.71 -44.24
C ARG A 701 21.84 -11.47 -44.34
N GLN A 702 22.81 -11.17 -43.51
CA GLN A 702 24.09 -11.86 -43.46
C GLN A 702 23.92 -13.36 -43.16
N LEU A 703 23.07 -13.71 -42.20
CA LEU A 703 22.77 -15.11 -41.88
C LEU A 703 22.10 -15.82 -43.07
N LYS A 704 21.11 -15.19 -43.70
CA LYS A 704 20.34 -15.77 -44.81
C LYS A 704 21.14 -15.90 -46.10
N SER A 705 22.06 -14.98 -46.40
CA SER A 705 22.85 -15.02 -47.64
C SER A 705 24.17 -15.78 -47.47
N GLY A 706 24.89 -15.58 -46.39
CA GLY A 706 26.23 -16.14 -46.17
C GLY A 706 26.24 -17.51 -45.50
N TYR A 707 25.15 -17.87 -44.79
CA TYR A 707 25.09 -19.07 -43.93
C TYR A 707 23.78 -19.84 -44.12
N ALA A 708 23.17 -19.73 -45.31
CA ALA A 708 21.90 -20.36 -45.67
C ALA A 708 21.91 -21.89 -45.56
N ASP A 709 23.08 -22.51 -45.73
CA ASP A 709 23.29 -23.95 -45.64
C ASP A 709 23.31 -24.47 -44.19
N THR A 710 23.51 -23.60 -43.20
CA THR A 710 23.49 -23.96 -41.77
C THR A 710 22.07 -24.16 -41.27
N GLN A 711 21.91 -24.97 -40.20
CA GLN A 711 20.62 -25.14 -39.55
C GLN A 711 20.04 -23.83 -39.03
N TRP A 712 20.86 -22.92 -38.53
CA TRP A 712 20.44 -21.62 -38.01
C TRP A 712 19.99 -20.66 -39.12
N GLY A 713 20.66 -20.69 -40.28
CA GLY A 713 20.23 -19.97 -41.46
C GLY A 713 18.89 -20.47 -42.03
N LYS A 714 18.62 -21.77 -41.88
CA LYS A 714 17.35 -22.39 -42.30
C LYS A 714 16.22 -22.10 -41.32
N SER A 715 16.47 -22.23 -40.03
CA SER A 715 15.43 -22.17 -38.96
C SER A 715 14.89 -20.76 -38.73
N LEU A 716 15.71 -19.71 -38.85
CA LEU A 716 15.29 -18.34 -38.54
C LEU A 716 14.41 -17.78 -39.69
N GLN A 717 13.17 -17.38 -39.37
CA GLN A 717 12.22 -16.85 -40.35
C GLN A 717 12.07 -15.33 -40.27
N TYR A 718 12.25 -14.76 -39.10
CA TYR A 718 12.03 -13.34 -38.81
C TYR A 718 13.26 -12.70 -38.17
N TYR A 719 13.33 -11.36 -38.20
CA TYR A 719 14.16 -10.56 -37.29
C TYR A 719 13.24 -9.63 -36.50
N TRP A 720 13.61 -9.38 -35.30
CA TRP A 720 12.76 -8.67 -34.33
C TRP A 720 13.17 -7.21 -34.17
#